data_0b7ecfccb0ea8ed5117668db9c12f9f3
#
_entry.id   0b7ecfccb0ea8ed5117668db9c12f9f3
#
_cell.length_a   1.000
_cell.length_b   1.000
_cell.length_c   1.000
_cell.angle_alpha   90.00
_cell.angle_beta   90.00
_cell.angle_gamma   90.00
#
_symmetry.space_group_name_H-M   'P 1'
#
loop_
_entity.id
_entity.type
_entity.pdbx_description
1 polymer ?
#
loop_
_entity_poly.entity_id
_entity_poly.type
_entity_poly.pdbx_seq_one_letter_code
_entity_poly.pdbx_strand_id
1 'polypeptide(L)'
;MIKKMTQYLLQRRCALSLLLMLMLLQPAMAQKQTRIMYARLDRETQTLTLYYDTNFGKGNDQGISESPLWMQLDERMKIKSVVFDESFKDARPTTCVSWFLWFEALTTIEHLDYLNTSEVEYMNSMFTKCTSLETLDLSSFNTEKVTDMQTMFEGSTNLRTINLPKGFIGSNVTDLNGMFKGCVSLTELDLSGSNAEKVKNMGSMFYGCVALSNLNLSGFKTGSLTEMRYLFSSCQSLESLDLSGFNTENVTSMASMFSQCSSLRSLDLSSFNTSKVIGMNLMFFNCTNLESIDLSSFETENLQQMPHMFYSCTKLETLDLSSFATPNMTSMLSAFQNCKNLKTIYVTSAFTTDKVTEGPYAFAGCVNLPNYNPDKTGVEMAHTGEGGYLTAATASWVRWDAPTGTLSFHRSATKPEGVNILALGTGTSPNWDTHAAEIKKVVFKAGFRDETHWTCSKWFSGCTNLTSIEGIENLNTSNVKYMNEMFGQCSNLETLDLSHFNTENVTTMAQMFYGCTKLHNLNIDNFNTENVSYMNGMFEGCSGLDTLDLSHFNTRYVRKSGFNYMFNGCSSLSSLDVSNFTTDKPSMQLDGLFKGCSSLQTLDLSSFSTGGASSVTDMFDGCSALRTIYVSNLFTFKNGVSSSNMFRNCENLKGAIDFIPQYKDSKYANYVSGYLTKKVGTNGNEIIGATGSPLTIDALPLDDSKAYKLSEDCDVNDASYERQVKSEWATLCLPYTILPSSEANTCYFYTLKSVGTESVELVRVEEGVIEAGQPVVVRKKNAEQTSFCVVSGTASPDEKAKAVTEPKTGENGQQNAASGEQNAESGEQNTASGPRLIGTFAPIELKDDCYFIAKDQFRLVRDYKPAAKGVKIAAYRAYIQPDATQEGGSAQLTIGVDEGTNQVDAATLVDLLNDTEAEYYDVQGRRIPQLQRGINIVKVGSKVMKVFCPR
;
A
#
# COMPACT_ATOMS: atom_id res chain seq x y z
N MET A 1 -18.69 -35.61 -16.43
CA MET A 1 -19.62 -36.21 -15.45
C MET A 1 -19.94 -37.68 -15.71
N ILE A 2 -20.22 -38.11 -16.95
CA ILE A 2 -20.58 -39.50 -17.27
C ILE A 2 -19.46 -40.51 -16.99
N LYS A 3 -18.18 -40.20 -17.20
CA LYS A 3 -17.04 -41.11 -16.92
C LYS A 3 -16.82 -41.38 -15.39
N LYS A 4 -17.17 -40.45 -14.51
CA LYS A 4 -17.08 -40.67 -13.04
C LYS A 4 -18.24 -41.50 -12.51
N MET A 5 -19.44 -41.38 -13.12
CA MET A 5 -20.57 -42.22 -12.75
C MET A 5 -20.39 -43.67 -13.17
N THR A 6 -19.77 -43.93 -14.30
CA THR A 6 -19.55 -45.33 -14.78
C THR A 6 -18.50 -46.06 -13.92
N GLN A 7 -17.47 -45.33 -13.44
CA GLN A 7 -16.47 -45.89 -12.54
C GLN A 7 -17.02 -46.19 -11.16
N TYR A 8 -17.98 -45.37 -10.67
CA TYR A 8 -18.66 -45.58 -9.39
C TYR A 8 -19.61 -46.78 -9.42
N LEU A 9 -20.27 -46.99 -10.56
CA LEU A 9 -21.17 -48.16 -10.76
C LEU A 9 -20.41 -49.48 -10.96
N LEU A 10 -19.19 -49.46 -11.55
CA LEU A 10 -18.35 -50.66 -11.72
C LEU A 10 -17.74 -51.09 -10.36
N GLN A 11 -17.32 -50.14 -9.52
CA GLN A 11 -16.77 -50.48 -8.18
C GLN A 11 -17.86 -51.10 -7.25
N ARG A 12 -19.12 -50.65 -7.33
CA ARG A 12 -20.23 -51.25 -6.56
C ARG A 12 -20.56 -52.65 -7.01
N ARG A 13 -20.46 -52.98 -8.32
CA ARG A 13 -20.70 -54.37 -8.81
C ARG A 13 -19.61 -55.32 -8.42
N CYS A 14 -18.36 -54.91 -8.36
CA CYS A 14 -17.25 -55.76 -7.86
C CYS A 14 -17.29 -55.98 -6.35
N ALA A 15 -17.74 -55.01 -5.55
CA ALA A 15 -17.90 -55.18 -4.09
C ALA A 15 -19.04 -56.12 -3.73
N LEU A 16 -20.15 -56.08 -4.48
CA LEU A 16 -21.28 -57.00 -4.26
C LEU A 16 -20.94 -58.45 -4.66
N SER A 17 -20.18 -58.66 -5.73
CA SER A 17 -19.72 -59.98 -6.18
C SER A 17 -18.70 -60.57 -5.20
N LEU A 18 -17.83 -59.76 -4.61
CA LEU A 18 -16.85 -60.21 -3.56
C LEU A 18 -17.56 -60.55 -2.27
N LEU A 19 -18.60 -59.82 -1.86
CA LEU A 19 -19.40 -60.10 -0.67
C LEU A 19 -20.20 -61.39 -0.82
N LEU A 20 -20.76 -61.70 -2.01
CA LEU A 20 -21.47 -62.96 -2.29
C LEU A 20 -20.50 -64.16 -2.35
N MET A 21 -19.25 -63.98 -2.82
CA MET A 21 -18.26 -65.03 -2.88
C MET A 21 -17.65 -65.37 -1.51
N LEU A 22 -17.56 -64.39 -0.60
CA LEU A 22 -17.13 -64.59 0.78
C LEU A 22 -18.16 -65.27 1.65
N MET A 23 -19.46 -65.20 1.30
CA MET A 23 -20.55 -65.91 1.98
C MET A 23 -20.64 -67.41 1.64
N LEU A 24 -19.94 -67.89 0.61
CA LEU A 24 -19.97 -69.29 0.16
C LEU A 24 -18.79 -70.17 0.58
N LEU A 25 -17.83 -69.61 1.35
CA LEU A 25 -16.57 -70.31 1.70
C LEU A 25 -16.25 -70.26 3.21
N GLN A 26 -17.22 -70.58 4.10
CA GLN A 26 -16.86 -70.88 5.50
C GLN A 26 -17.50 -72.15 5.99
N PRO A 27 -16.67 -73.13 6.47
CA PRO A 27 -17.19 -74.26 7.25
C PRO A 27 -17.45 -73.82 8.71
N ALA A 28 -18.55 -74.37 9.26
CA ALA A 28 -18.97 -74.37 10.62
C ALA A 28 -17.98 -73.96 11.71
N MET A 29 -17.86 -72.62 11.98
CA MET A 29 -17.58 -72.16 13.32
C MET A 29 -18.78 -71.30 13.75
N ALA A 30 -19.14 -71.41 15.05
CA ALA A 30 -20.29 -70.68 15.60
C ALA A 30 -20.37 -69.26 15.12
N GLN A 31 -21.28 -68.97 14.17
CA GLN A 31 -21.55 -67.63 13.72
C GLN A 31 -21.97 -66.78 14.93
N LYS A 32 -21.10 -65.93 15.41
CA LYS A 32 -21.50 -64.82 16.24
C LYS A 32 -22.49 -64.02 15.36
N GLN A 33 -23.80 -64.25 15.58
CA GLN A 33 -24.83 -63.58 14.80
C GLN A 33 -24.62 -62.09 14.95
N THR A 34 -24.21 -61.44 13.89
CA THR A 34 -23.95 -59.98 13.87
C THR A 34 -25.29 -59.24 13.94
N ARG A 35 -25.48 -58.38 14.95
CA ARG A 35 -26.63 -57.48 15.00
C ARG A 35 -26.57 -56.49 13.86
N ILE A 36 -27.70 -56.28 13.22
CA ILE A 36 -27.85 -55.40 12.07
C ILE A 36 -28.96 -54.40 12.39
N MET A 37 -28.76 -53.11 12.05
CA MET A 37 -29.82 -52.12 12.09
C MET A 37 -30.73 -52.33 10.85
N TYR A 38 -32.03 -52.45 11.04
CA TYR A 38 -33.00 -52.61 9.97
C TYR A 38 -34.37 -52.09 10.41
N ALA A 39 -35.25 -51.84 9.45
CA ALA A 39 -36.66 -51.48 9.69
C ALA A 39 -37.60 -52.46 9.00
N ARG A 40 -38.77 -52.62 9.61
CA ARG A 40 -39.89 -53.45 9.10
C ARG A 40 -41.16 -52.61 9.00
N LEU A 41 -41.79 -52.59 7.83
CA LEU A 41 -43.03 -51.86 7.59
C LEU A 41 -44.22 -52.83 7.74
N ASP A 42 -45.08 -52.53 8.70
CA ASP A 42 -46.44 -53.08 8.74
C ASP A 42 -47.38 -52.24 7.87
N ARG A 43 -47.88 -52.80 6.76
CA ARG A 43 -48.71 -52.12 5.77
C ARG A 43 -50.15 -51.95 6.20
N GLU A 44 -50.63 -52.75 7.15
CA GLU A 44 -52.01 -52.64 7.65
C GLU A 44 -52.13 -51.45 8.61
N THR A 45 -51.18 -51.31 9.55
CA THR A 45 -51.15 -50.21 10.50
C THR A 45 -50.39 -48.96 10.00
N GLN A 46 -49.65 -49.09 8.88
CA GLN A 46 -48.72 -48.07 8.37
C GLN A 46 -47.64 -47.70 9.42
N THR A 47 -47.16 -48.72 10.17
CA THR A 47 -46.14 -48.58 11.21
C THR A 47 -44.78 -49.08 10.73
N LEU A 48 -43.76 -48.25 10.83
CA LEU A 48 -42.35 -48.61 10.58
C LEU A 48 -41.66 -48.88 11.93
N THR A 49 -41.26 -50.14 12.17
CA THR A 49 -40.51 -50.48 13.39
C THR A 49 -39.03 -50.68 13.09
N LEU A 50 -38.15 -50.02 13.87
CA LEU A 50 -36.70 -50.09 13.75
C LEU A 50 -36.10 -51.06 14.80
N TYR A 51 -35.22 -51.93 14.32
CA TYR A 51 -34.60 -53.03 15.10
C TYR A 51 -33.09 -52.99 14.99
N TYR A 52 -32.41 -53.47 16.06
CA TYR A 52 -30.99 -53.77 16.05
C TYR A 52 -30.75 -55.12 16.68
N ASP A 53 -30.99 -56.17 15.94
CA ASP A 53 -30.86 -57.55 16.42
C ASP A 53 -30.31 -58.46 15.31
N THR A 54 -30.40 -59.78 15.58
CA THR A 54 -29.93 -60.82 14.66
C THR A 54 -31.01 -61.40 13.76
N ASN A 55 -32.21 -60.83 13.75
CA ASN A 55 -33.39 -61.30 13.04
C ASN A 55 -33.59 -60.74 11.63
N PHE A 56 -32.63 -59.96 11.12
CA PHE A 56 -32.67 -59.41 9.76
C PHE A 56 -32.87 -60.49 8.69
N GLY A 57 -33.72 -60.22 7.70
CA GLY A 57 -34.01 -61.13 6.59
C GLY A 57 -35.28 -61.92 6.75
N LYS A 58 -36.08 -61.68 7.82
CA LYS A 58 -37.40 -62.29 8.02
C LYS A 58 -38.53 -61.36 7.58
N GLY A 59 -39.03 -61.51 6.33
CA GLY A 59 -40.07 -60.62 5.82
C GLY A 59 -39.61 -59.43 4.99
N ASN A 60 -40.29 -58.26 5.11
CA ASN A 60 -40.01 -57.04 4.36
C ASN A 60 -38.95 -56.11 5.07
N ASP A 61 -37.88 -56.73 5.59
CA ASP A 61 -36.84 -56.01 6.31
C ASP A 61 -36.04 -55.12 5.37
N GLN A 62 -35.85 -53.87 5.76
CA GLN A 62 -35.02 -52.84 5.08
C GLN A 62 -33.79 -52.53 5.90
N GLY A 63 -32.60 -52.78 5.39
CA GLY A 63 -31.37 -52.48 6.10
C GLY A 63 -31.18 -50.95 6.25
N ILE A 64 -30.57 -50.56 7.37
CA ILE A 64 -30.18 -49.17 7.59
C ILE A 64 -28.73 -48.98 7.15
N SER A 65 -28.54 -48.17 6.11
CA SER A 65 -27.23 -47.75 5.59
C SER A 65 -27.15 -46.24 5.60
N GLU A 66 -26.12 -45.66 5.01
CA GLU A 66 -26.00 -44.19 4.80
C GLU A 66 -27.23 -43.54 4.19
N SER A 67 -28.01 -44.30 3.40
CA SER A 67 -29.33 -43.90 2.93
C SER A 67 -30.29 -45.08 3.22
N PRO A 68 -31.23 -44.94 4.17
CA PRO A 68 -32.12 -46.02 4.56
C PRO A 68 -32.91 -46.57 3.37
N LEU A 69 -32.96 -47.88 3.20
CA LEU A 69 -33.63 -48.51 2.05
C LEU A 69 -35.14 -48.22 2.01
N TRP A 70 -35.76 -47.90 3.16
CA TRP A 70 -37.21 -47.53 3.19
C TRP A 70 -37.47 -46.18 2.52
N MET A 71 -36.45 -45.35 2.29
CA MET A 71 -36.58 -44.13 1.46
C MET A 71 -36.97 -44.42 0.01
N GLN A 72 -36.74 -45.64 -0.47
CA GLN A 72 -37.12 -46.07 -1.82
C GLN A 72 -38.55 -46.62 -1.87
N LEU A 73 -39.26 -46.77 -0.74
CA LEU A 73 -40.61 -47.23 -0.68
C LEU A 73 -41.56 -46.13 -1.20
N ASP A 74 -42.39 -46.44 -2.20
CA ASP A 74 -43.46 -45.55 -2.67
C ASP A 74 -44.50 -45.25 -1.57
N GLU A 75 -44.52 -46.08 -0.51
CA GLU A 75 -45.44 -46.03 0.62
C GLU A 75 -44.95 -45.12 1.74
N ARG A 76 -43.71 -44.61 1.73
CA ARG A 76 -43.13 -43.76 2.82
C ARG A 76 -44.03 -42.59 3.23
N MET A 77 -44.69 -41.98 2.26
CA MET A 77 -45.63 -40.85 2.47
C MET A 77 -46.90 -41.29 3.23
N LYS A 78 -47.17 -42.57 3.39
CA LYS A 78 -48.33 -43.15 4.09
C LYS A 78 -48.02 -43.62 5.49
N ILE A 79 -46.73 -43.71 5.88
CA ILE A 79 -46.29 -44.14 7.20
C ILE A 79 -46.82 -43.19 8.25
N LYS A 80 -47.61 -43.70 9.21
CA LYS A 80 -48.29 -42.94 10.27
C LYS A 80 -47.55 -42.96 11.55
N SER A 81 -46.85 -44.05 11.87
CA SER A 81 -46.12 -44.23 13.12
C SER A 81 -44.78 -44.87 12.86
N VAL A 82 -43.78 -44.42 13.67
CA VAL A 82 -42.46 -45.03 13.78
C VAL A 82 -42.28 -45.53 15.20
N VAL A 83 -41.78 -46.76 15.34
CA VAL A 83 -41.49 -47.33 16.65
C VAL A 83 -40.04 -47.80 16.72
N PHE A 84 -39.33 -47.37 17.72
CA PHE A 84 -38.01 -47.93 18.03
C PHE A 84 -38.17 -49.13 18.96
N ASP A 85 -37.85 -50.33 18.49
CA ASP A 85 -37.86 -51.53 19.31
C ASP A 85 -36.80 -51.47 20.41
N GLU A 86 -37.02 -52.14 21.56
CA GLU A 86 -36.05 -52.12 22.68
C GLU A 86 -34.63 -52.55 22.29
N SER A 87 -34.47 -53.40 21.28
CA SER A 87 -33.18 -53.80 20.74
C SER A 87 -32.39 -52.66 20.18
N PHE A 88 -33.04 -51.52 19.78
CA PHE A 88 -32.41 -50.39 19.19
C PHE A 88 -31.55 -49.53 20.19
N LYS A 89 -31.77 -49.72 21.49
CA LYS A 89 -30.95 -49.09 22.56
C LYS A 89 -29.44 -49.31 22.41
N ASP A 90 -29.07 -50.44 21.85
CA ASP A 90 -27.67 -50.80 21.62
C ASP A 90 -27.10 -50.32 20.27
N ALA A 91 -27.94 -49.84 19.40
CA ALA A 91 -27.50 -49.27 18.10
C ALA A 91 -26.70 -47.99 18.28
N ARG A 92 -25.72 -47.79 17.42
CA ARG A 92 -24.86 -46.59 17.37
C ARG A 92 -24.70 -46.16 15.92
N PRO A 93 -25.77 -45.60 15.35
CA PRO A 93 -25.66 -45.07 13.99
C PRO A 93 -24.64 -43.93 13.90
N THR A 94 -23.92 -43.84 12.80
CA THR A 94 -23.02 -42.72 12.49
C THR A 94 -23.71 -41.66 11.68
N THR A 95 -24.90 -41.92 11.15
CA THR A 95 -25.68 -40.98 10.36
C THR A 95 -27.18 -41.20 10.55
N CYS A 96 -27.92 -40.12 10.61
CA CYS A 96 -29.39 -40.09 10.55
C CYS A 96 -29.93 -39.36 9.32
N VAL A 97 -29.13 -39.22 8.28
CA VAL A 97 -29.47 -38.47 7.07
C VAL A 97 -30.75 -39.03 6.45
N SER A 98 -31.77 -38.16 6.30
CA SER A 98 -33.02 -38.46 5.62
C SER A 98 -33.82 -39.63 6.21
N TRP A 99 -33.61 -40.01 7.47
CA TRP A 99 -34.28 -41.18 8.02
C TRP A 99 -35.80 -41.17 7.89
N PHE A 100 -36.45 -40.00 8.09
CA PHE A 100 -37.89 -39.83 7.99
C PHE A 100 -38.28 -38.80 6.91
N LEU A 101 -37.46 -38.63 5.91
CA LEU A 101 -37.67 -37.67 4.81
C LEU A 101 -38.97 -38.02 4.04
N TRP A 102 -39.88 -37.04 3.99
CA TRP A 102 -41.19 -37.18 3.29
C TRP A 102 -42.12 -38.21 3.91
N PHE A 103 -42.05 -38.41 5.22
CA PHE A 103 -43.08 -39.16 5.94
C PHE A 103 -44.28 -38.27 6.22
N GLU A 104 -44.99 -37.89 5.13
CA GLU A 104 -46.03 -36.86 5.18
C GLU A 104 -47.20 -37.21 6.12
N ALA A 105 -47.52 -38.49 6.29
CA ALA A 105 -48.57 -38.97 7.18
C ALA A 105 -48.12 -39.25 8.60
N LEU A 106 -46.80 -39.08 8.93
CA LEU A 106 -46.25 -39.43 10.24
C LEU A 106 -46.85 -38.53 11.34
N THR A 107 -47.50 -39.14 12.32
CA THR A 107 -48.05 -38.45 13.48
C THR A 107 -47.35 -38.76 14.78
N THR A 108 -46.75 -39.95 14.91
CA THR A 108 -46.14 -40.41 16.14
C THR A 108 -44.80 -41.10 15.92
N ILE A 109 -43.87 -40.88 16.85
CA ILE A 109 -42.62 -41.61 16.97
C ILE A 109 -42.55 -42.14 18.41
N GLU A 110 -42.64 -43.45 18.57
CA GLU A 110 -42.62 -44.10 19.90
C GLU A 110 -41.16 -44.53 20.21
N HIS A 111 -40.75 -44.33 21.46
CA HIS A 111 -39.44 -44.71 21.96
C HIS A 111 -38.27 -44.13 21.20
N LEU A 112 -38.38 -42.84 20.76
CA LEU A 112 -37.29 -42.14 20.10
C LEU A 112 -36.04 -41.97 21.00
N ASP A 113 -36.25 -42.04 22.32
CA ASP A 113 -35.18 -42.08 23.35
C ASP A 113 -34.30 -43.36 23.25
N TYR A 114 -34.70 -44.42 22.52
CA TYR A 114 -33.88 -45.58 22.23
C TYR A 114 -32.87 -45.34 21.12
N LEU A 115 -33.00 -44.27 20.36
CA LEU A 115 -32.03 -43.85 19.38
C LEU A 115 -30.84 -43.14 20.02
N ASN A 116 -29.75 -43.86 20.14
CA ASN A 116 -28.50 -43.29 20.66
C ASN A 116 -27.73 -42.53 19.55
N THR A 117 -27.70 -41.21 19.63
CA THR A 117 -27.07 -40.33 18.65
C THR A 117 -25.63 -39.95 18.99
N SER A 118 -24.98 -40.55 19.99
CA SER A 118 -23.64 -40.16 20.42
C SER A 118 -22.52 -40.33 19.38
N GLU A 119 -22.76 -41.15 18.36
CA GLU A 119 -21.81 -41.38 17.26
C GLU A 119 -22.27 -40.75 15.95
N VAL A 120 -23.39 -40.01 15.94
CA VAL A 120 -23.96 -39.40 14.70
C VAL A 120 -23.19 -38.16 14.30
N GLU A 121 -22.72 -38.16 13.04
CA GLU A 121 -22.01 -37.06 12.42
C GLU A 121 -22.91 -36.22 11.48
N TYR A 122 -23.99 -36.80 10.95
CA TYR A 122 -24.86 -36.16 9.96
C TYR A 122 -26.33 -36.37 10.31
N MET A 123 -27.09 -35.25 10.42
CA MET A 123 -28.55 -35.26 10.68
C MET A 123 -29.35 -34.51 9.61
N ASN A 124 -28.69 -34.16 8.49
CA ASN A 124 -29.35 -33.40 7.45
C ASN A 124 -30.59 -34.11 6.88
N SER A 125 -31.68 -33.36 6.69
CA SER A 125 -32.95 -33.79 6.17
C SER A 125 -33.67 -34.88 7.01
N MET A 126 -33.29 -35.10 8.30
CA MET A 126 -33.81 -36.24 9.07
C MET A 126 -35.35 -36.26 9.14
N PHE A 127 -36.01 -35.12 9.34
CA PHE A 127 -37.47 -34.96 9.46
C PHE A 127 -38.03 -34.02 8.38
N THR A 128 -37.36 -33.88 7.26
CA THR A 128 -37.86 -33.01 6.16
C THR A 128 -39.20 -33.47 5.67
N LYS A 129 -40.18 -32.56 5.60
CA LYS A 129 -41.56 -32.79 5.13
C LYS A 129 -42.35 -33.89 5.89
N CYS A 130 -42.15 -33.96 7.19
CA CYS A 130 -43.03 -34.68 8.09
C CYS A 130 -44.27 -33.81 8.39
N THR A 131 -45.13 -33.64 7.37
CA THR A 131 -46.16 -32.60 7.36
C THR A 131 -47.32 -32.83 8.34
N SER A 132 -47.51 -34.06 8.84
CA SER A 132 -48.53 -34.39 9.85
C SER A 132 -48.00 -34.44 11.29
N LEU A 133 -46.66 -34.28 11.48
CA LEU A 133 -46.07 -34.36 12.80
C LEU A 133 -46.34 -33.04 13.55
N GLU A 134 -46.99 -33.09 14.71
CA GLU A 134 -47.30 -31.87 15.50
C GLU A 134 -46.34 -31.61 16.63
N THR A 135 -45.81 -32.65 17.23
CA THR A 135 -44.86 -32.53 18.35
C THR A 135 -43.68 -33.46 18.19
N LEU A 136 -42.48 -33.06 18.62
CA LEU A 136 -41.30 -33.91 18.53
C LEU A 136 -40.42 -33.70 19.76
N ASP A 137 -40.08 -34.78 20.48
CA ASP A 137 -39.18 -34.76 21.59
C ASP A 137 -37.81 -35.32 21.20
N LEU A 138 -36.80 -34.46 21.16
CA LEU A 138 -35.39 -34.80 20.89
C LEU A 138 -34.50 -34.56 22.13
N SER A 139 -35.08 -34.42 23.30
CA SER A 139 -34.34 -34.13 24.55
C SER A 139 -33.24 -35.12 24.90
N SER A 140 -33.35 -36.36 24.37
CA SER A 140 -32.36 -37.44 24.51
C SER A 140 -31.21 -37.37 23.50
N PHE A 141 -31.26 -36.50 22.50
CA PHE A 141 -30.26 -36.45 21.45
C PHE A 141 -28.93 -35.88 21.93
N ASN A 142 -27.84 -36.59 21.62
CA ASN A 142 -26.48 -36.09 21.73
C ASN A 142 -26.01 -35.63 20.34
N THR A 143 -25.70 -34.34 20.20
CA THR A 143 -25.30 -33.71 18.92
C THR A 143 -23.84 -33.27 18.91
N GLU A 144 -23.04 -33.72 19.88
CA GLU A 144 -21.65 -33.28 20.06
C GLU A 144 -20.76 -33.57 18.83
N LYS A 145 -21.02 -34.70 18.13
CA LYS A 145 -20.27 -35.07 16.92
C LYS A 145 -20.88 -34.60 15.63
N VAL A 146 -22.07 -34.00 15.66
CA VAL A 146 -22.81 -33.62 14.46
C VAL A 146 -22.12 -32.44 13.79
N THR A 147 -21.95 -32.56 12.46
CA THR A 147 -21.31 -31.55 11.62
C THR A 147 -22.27 -30.91 10.63
N ASP A 148 -23.39 -31.54 10.31
CA ASP A 148 -24.39 -31.09 9.31
C ASP A 148 -25.82 -31.35 9.81
N MET A 149 -26.60 -30.25 9.90
CA MET A 149 -28.03 -30.25 10.25
C MET A 149 -28.89 -29.59 9.17
N GLN A 150 -28.36 -29.48 7.96
CA GLN A 150 -29.05 -28.82 6.83
C GLN A 150 -30.45 -29.42 6.63
N THR A 151 -31.46 -28.55 6.49
CA THR A 151 -32.87 -28.94 6.18
C THR A 151 -33.48 -29.98 7.14
N MET A 152 -32.96 -30.12 8.34
CA MET A 152 -33.37 -31.23 9.25
C MET A 152 -34.88 -31.31 9.46
N PHE A 153 -35.58 -30.17 9.54
CA PHE A 153 -37.03 -30.10 9.74
C PHE A 153 -37.74 -29.38 8.60
N GLU A 154 -37.09 -29.14 7.44
CA GLU A 154 -37.67 -28.37 6.35
C GLU A 154 -39.03 -28.86 5.93
N GLY A 155 -40.02 -27.96 5.89
CA GLY A 155 -41.38 -28.23 5.41
C GLY A 155 -42.20 -29.16 6.30
N SER A 156 -41.89 -29.39 7.55
CA SER A 156 -42.73 -30.06 8.54
C SER A 156 -43.78 -29.06 9.06
N THR A 157 -44.79 -28.82 8.22
CA THR A 157 -45.72 -27.68 8.31
C THR A 157 -46.63 -27.69 9.52
N ASN A 158 -46.98 -28.87 10.10
CA ASN A 158 -47.82 -28.93 11.30
C ASN A 158 -47.06 -28.99 12.61
N LEU A 159 -45.69 -29.00 12.55
CA LEU A 159 -44.86 -29.08 13.73
C LEU A 159 -45.00 -27.80 14.57
N ARG A 160 -45.56 -27.93 15.78
CA ARG A 160 -45.90 -26.81 16.69
C ARG A 160 -44.87 -26.64 17.78
N THR A 161 -44.35 -27.77 18.32
CA THR A 161 -43.40 -27.78 19.37
C THR A 161 -42.31 -28.81 19.15
N ILE A 162 -41.07 -28.42 19.46
CA ILE A 162 -39.91 -29.31 19.43
C ILE A 162 -39.23 -29.19 20.78
N ASN A 163 -39.09 -30.29 21.51
CA ASN A 163 -38.30 -30.33 22.76
C ASN A 163 -36.85 -30.69 22.40
N LEU A 164 -35.95 -29.74 22.52
CA LEU A 164 -34.52 -29.89 22.20
C LEU A 164 -33.66 -29.96 23.48
N PRO A 165 -32.56 -30.71 23.49
CA PRO A 165 -31.61 -30.61 24.59
C PRO A 165 -30.94 -29.24 24.58
N LYS A 166 -30.54 -28.75 25.73
CA LYS A 166 -29.79 -27.51 25.84
C LYS A 166 -28.47 -27.63 25.05
N GLY A 167 -28.19 -26.62 24.20
CA GLY A 167 -27.01 -26.64 23.33
C GLY A 167 -27.13 -27.60 22.15
N PHE A 168 -28.34 -27.79 21.64
CA PHE A 168 -28.66 -28.71 20.53
C PHE A 168 -27.76 -28.52 19.30
N ILE A 169 -27.39 -27.30 18.93
CA ILE A 169 -26.41 -27.05 17.89
C ILE A 169 -25.03 -27.12 18.55
N GLY A 170 -24.34 -28.26 18.30
CA GLY A 170 -23.02 -28.53 18.86
C GLY A 170 -21.90 -27.76 18.17
N SER A 171 -20.75 -27.66 18.82
CA SER A 171 -19.58 -26.90 18.35
C SER A 171 -18.91 -27.41 17.07
N ASN A 172 -19.35 -28.54 16.53
CA ASN A 172 -18.83 -29.11 15.29
C ASN A 172 -19.72 -28.85 14.07
N VAL A 173 -20.92 -28.32 14.27
CA VAL A 173 -21.86 -28.04 13.19
C VAL A 173 -21.32 -26.92 12.30
N THR A 174 -21.37 -27.15 10.97
CA THR A 174 -20.88 -26.20 9.95
C THR A 174 -21.96 -25.69 9.02
N ASP A 175 -23.09 -26.39 8.89
CA ASP A 175 -24.21 -26.02 8.02
C ASP A 175 -25.56 -26.19 8.72
N LEU A 176 -26.34 -25.09 8.74
CA LEU A 176 -27.72 -25.02 9.28
C LEU A 176 -28.70 -24.54 8.20
N ASN A 177 -28.30 -24.54 6.93
CA ASN A 177 -29.14 -24.05 5.86
C ASN A 177 -30.52 -24.69 5.87
N GLY A 178 -31.57 -23.87 5.90
CA GLY A 178 -32.94 -24.33 5.84
C GLY A 178 -33.38 -25.27 6.97
N MET A 179 -32.69 -25.32 8.11
CA MET A 179 -32.95 -26.31 9.17
C MET A 179 -34.42 -26.38 9.61
N PHE A 180 -35.07 -25.23 9.81
CA PHE A 180 -36.50 -25.11 10.16
C PHE A 180 -37.35 -24.49 9.04
N LYS A 181 -36.84 -24.40 7.82
CA LYS A 181 -37.48 -23.72 6.72
C LYS A 181 -38.88 -24.28 6.46
N GLY A 182 -39.88 -23.40 6.46
CA GLY A 182 -41.28 -23.79 6.19
C GLY A 182 -41.96 -24.56 7.33
N CYS A 183 -41.47 -24.54 8.56
CA CYS A 183 -42.17 -24.99 9.76
C CYS A 183 -43.23 -23.93 10.16
N VAL A 184 -44.28 -23.83 9.37
CA VAL A 184 -45.26 -22.72 9.43
C VAL A 184 -46.04 -22.65 10.72
N SER A 185 -46.21 -23.80 11.45
CA SER A 185 -46.95 -23.91 12.69
C SER A 185 -46.10 -23.84 13.94
N LEU A 186 -44.73 -23.79 13.81
CA LEU A 186 -43.83 -23.72 14.95
C LEU A 186 -43.98 -22.38 15.66
N THR A 187 -44.40 -22.42 16.95
CA THR A 187 -44.71 -21.20 17.74
C THR A 187 -43.58 -20.73 18.60
N GLU A 188 -42.77 -21.64 19.11
CA GLU A 188 -41.66 -21.37 19.98
C GLU A 188 -40.45 -22.28 19.70
N LEU A 189 -39.22 -21.78 19.91
CA LEU A 189 -38.01 -22.56 19.76
C LEU A 189 -36.94 -22.06 20.71
N ASP A 190 -36.39 -22.97 21.52
CA ASP A 190 -35.26 -22.65 22.39
C ASP A 190 -33.98 -23.29 21.86
N LEU A 191 -33.05 -22.43 21.38
CA LEU A 191 -31.71 -22.77 20.95
C LEU A 191 -30.64 -22.24 21.89
N SER A 192 -31.02 -21.91 23.14
CA SER A 192 -30.11 -21.35 24.12
C SER A 192 -28.95 -22.29 24.44
N GLY A 193 -27.77 -21.71 24.62
CA GLY A 193 -26.55 -22.46 24.89
C GLY A 193 -25.97 -23.23 23.70
N SER A 194 -26.57 -23.12 22.52
CA SER A 194 -26.02 -23.66 21.28
C SER A 194 -24.74 -22.94 20.86
N ASN A 195 -23.79 -23.67 20.29
CA ASN A 195 -22.51 -23.13 19.84
C ASN A 195 -22.39 -23.23 18.31
N ALA A 196 -22.60 -22.10 17.64
CA ALA A 196 -22.54 -22.00 16.20
C ALA A 196 -21.21 -21.38 15.68
N GLU A 197 -20.14 -21.42 16.46
CA GLU A 197 -18.85 -20.74 16.09
C GLU A 197 -18.24 -21.25 14.78
N LYS A 198 -18.46 -22.53 14.42
CA LYS A 198 -17.98 -23.12 13.16
C LYS A 198 -18.99 -23.04 12.01
N VAL A 199 -20.22 -22.61 12.31
CA VAL A 199 -21.27 -22.52 11.30
C VAL A 199 -20.90 -21.46 10.25
N LYS A 200 -20.89 -21.86 8.99
CA LYS A 200 -20.64 -21.00 7.83
C LYS A 200 -21.91 -20.58 7.11
N ASN A 201 -22.92 -21.43 7.15
CA ASN A 201 -24.15 -21.25 6.36
C ASN A 201 -25.39 -21.39 7.27
N MET A 202 -26.15 -20.32 7.38
CA MET A 202 -27.45 -20.23 8.06
C MET A 202 -28.55 -19.74 7.10
N GLY A 203 -28.30 -19.78 5.80
CA GLY A 203 -29.25 -19.32 4.80
C GLY A 203 -30.62 -19.99 4.98
N SER A 204 -31.69 -19.19 4.95
CA SER A 204 -33.08 -19.69 5.08
C SER A 204 -33.38 -20.53 6.33
N MET A 205 -32.57 -20.52 7.40
CA MET A 205 -32.74 -21.41 8.55
C MET A 205 -34.14 -21.36 9.14
N PHE A 206 -34.76 -20.18 9.25
CA PHE A 206 -36.13 -19.99 9.73
C PHE A 206 -37.07 -19.46 8.65
N TYR A 207 -36.71 -19.56 7.37
CA TYR A 207 -37.53 -19.06 6.29
C TYR A 207 -38.95 -19.64 6.35
N GLY A 208 -39.98 -18.77 6.41
CA GLY A 208 -41.36 -19.20 6.40
C GLY A 208 -41.87 -19.85 7.71
N CYS A 209 -41.21 -19.62 8.84
CA CYS A 209 -41.73 -19.98 10.16
C CYS A 209 -42.77 -18.94 10.60
N VAL A 210 -43.93 -18.97 9.94
CA VAL A 210 -44.97 -17.92 10.02
C VAL A 210 -45.50 -17.71 11.44
N ALA A 211 -45.70 -18.79 12.21
CA ALA A 211 -46.25 -18.74 13.58
C ALA A 211 -45.19 -18.50 14.67
N LEU A 212 -43.90 -18.52 14.31
CA LEU A 212 -42.81 -18.40 15.30
C LEU A 212 -42.85 -17.02 15.94
N SER A 213 -43.22 -16.97 17.22
CA SER A 213 -43.34 -15.75 18.02
C SER A 213 -42.28 -15.66 19.12
N ASN A 214 -41.77 -16.79 19.59
CA ASN A 214 -40.77 -16.88 20.63
C ASN A 214 -39.54 -17.70 20.15
N LEU A 215 -38.45 -17.02 19.89
CA LEU A 215 -37.16 -17.62 19.49
C LEU A 215 -36.08 -17.21 20.47
N ASN A 216 -35.60 -18.16 21.27
CA ASN A 216 -34.54 -17.93 22.24
C ASN A 216 -33.17 -18.30 21.62
N LEU A 217 -32.34 -17.28 21.36
CA LEU A 217 -30.95 -17.40 20.85
C LEU A 217 -29.92 -17.01 21.91
N SER A 218 -30.29 -17.00 23.21
CA SER A 218 -29.36 -16.57 24.27
C SER A 218 -28.10 -17.44 24.32
N GLY A 219 -26.93 -16.81 24.21
CA GLY A 219 -25.64 -17.50 24.16
C GLY A 219 -25.29 -18.11 22.79
N PHE A 220 -26.10 -17.89 21.76
CA PHE A 220 -25.82 -18.32 20.40
C PHE A 220 -24.68 -17.46 19.82
N LYS A 221 -23.57 -18.07 19.42
CA LYS A 221 -22.38 -17.37 18.90
C LYS A 221 -22.02 -17.87 17.52
N THR A 222 -21.72 -16.96 16.58
CA THR A 222 -21.35 -17.28 15.21
C THR A 222 -19.97 -16.71 14.88
N GLY A 223 -18.93 -17.56 14.90
CA GLY A 223 -17.54 -17.10 14.62
C GLY A 223 -17.14 -17.15 13.14
N SER A 224 -17.75 -18.06 12.36
CA SER A 224 -17.33 -18.36 10.97
C SER A 224 -18.39 -18.07 9.92
N LEU A 225 -19.46 -17.35 10.25
CA LEU A 225 -20.63 -17.14 9.40
C LEU A 225 -20.28 -16.35 8.14
N THR A 226 -20.68 -16.88 6.99
CA THR A 226 -20.49 -16.26 5.66
C THR A 226 -21.80 -16.11 4.88
N GLU A 227 -22.84 -16.93 5.17
CA GLU A 227 -24.10 -16.96 4.45
C GLU A 227 -25.28 -16.91 5.44
N MET A 228 -26.15 -15.88 5.30
CA MET A 228 -27.33 -15.68 6.13
C MET A 228 -28.54 -15.09 5.35
N ARG A 229 -28.54 -15.22 4.03
CA ARG A 229 -29.67 -14.75 3.21
C ARG A 229 -30.96 -15.48 3.61
N TYR A 230 -32.07 -14.74 3.62
CA TYR A 230 -33.41 -15.25 3.97
C TYR A 230 -33.52 -15.83 5.40
N LEU A 231 -32.58 -15.55 6.31
CA LEU A 231 -32.49 -16.25 7.62
C LEU A 231 -33.83 -16.26 8.38
N PHE A 232 -34.50 -15.12 8.50
CA PHE A 232 -35.80 -14.95 9.16
C PHE A 232 -36.92 -14.55 8.18
N SER A 233 -36.69 -14.66 6.89
CA SER A 233 -37.68 -14.23 5.90
C SER A 233 -39.02 -14.91 6.12
N SER A 234 -40.12 -14.15 6.12
CA SER A 234 -41.50 -14.60 6.38
C SER A 234 -41.76 -15.18 7.81
N CYS A 235 -40.98 -14.77 8.81
CA CYS A 235 -41.30 -15.00 10.23
C CYS A 235 -42.29 -13.92 10.69
N GLN A 236 -43.57 -14.08 10.29
CA GLN A 236 -44.58 -13.04 10.40
C GLN A 236 -45.02 -12.74 11.82
N SER A 237 -44.81 -13.64 12.78
CA SER A 237 -45.22 -13.52 14.20
C SER A 237 -44.10 -13.03 15.13
N LEU A 238 -42.86 -12.92 14.66
CA LEU A 238 -41.74 -12.40 15.45
C LEU A 238 -41.95 -10.91 15.74
N GLU A 239 -42.00 -10.52 17.03
CA GLU A 239 -42.16 -9.11 17.44
C GLU A 239 -40.80 -8.47 17.80
N SER A 240 -39.85 -9.25 18.30
CA SER A 240 -38.49 -8.85 18.64
C SER A 240 -37.51 -10.01 18.50
N LEU A 241 -36.22 -9.70 18.44
CA LEU A 241 -35.18 -10.72 18.23
C LEU A 241 -33.87 -10.22 18.83
N ASP A 242 -33.20 -11.05 19.64
CA ASP A 242 -31.85 -10.80 20.13
C ASP A 242 -30.80 -11.44 19.20
N LEU A 243 -30.03 -10.58 18.53
CA LEU A 243 -28.94 -10.97 17.63
C LEU A 243 -27.56 -10.57 18.13
N SER A 244 -27.42 -10.22 19.39
CA SER A 244 -26.17 -9.72 19.99
C SER A 244 -25.00 -10.70 19.92
N GLY A 245 -25.27 -12.00 19.78
CA GLY A 245 -24.28 -13.06 19.60
C GLY A 245 -23.79 -13.29 18.15
N PHE A 246 -24.34 -12.58 17.17
CA PHE A 246 -24.01 -12.79 15.77
C PHE A 246 -22.75 -12.01 15.36
N ASN A 247 -21.71 -12.72 14.98
CA ASN A 247 -20.56 -12.16 14.29
C ASN A 247 -20.78 -12.21 12.77
N THR A 248 -20.91 -11.05 12.13
CA THR A 248 -21.21 -10.93 10.71
C THR A 248 -20.01 -10.45 9.87
N GLU A 249 -18.81 -10.41 10.47
CA GLU A 249 -17.58 -9.89 9.85
C GLU A 249 -17.25 -10.49 8.47
N ASN A 250 -17.65 -11.74 8.22
CA ASN A 250 -17.37 -12.44 6.96
C ASN A 250 -18.59 -12.56 6.04
N VAL A 251 -19.71 -11.95 6.39
CA VAL A 251 -20.94 -12.01 5.60
C VAL A 251 -20.85 -11.04 4.43
N THR A 252 -21.17 -11.54 3.22
CA THR A 252 -21.12 -10.72 2.00
C THR A 252 -22.50 -10.33 1.46
N SER A 253 -23.58 -10.96 1.95
CA SER A 253 -24.96 -10.63 1.56
C SER A 253 -25.94 -10.87 2.72
N MET A 254 -26.80 -9.87 2.96
CA MET A 254 -27.89 -9.92 3.93
C MET A 254 -29.26 -9.84 3.23
N ALA A 255 -29.30 -10.27 1.96
CA ALA A 255 -30.50 -10.18 1.15
C ALA A 255 -31.69 -10.92 1.79
N SER A 256 -32.84 -10.24 1.87
CA SER A 256 -34.11 -10.77 2.38
C SER A 256 -34.06 -11.29 3.83
N MET A 257 -33.07 -10.90 4.64
CA MET A 257 -32.85 -11.49 5.97
C MET A 257 -34.09 -11.39 6.87
N PHE A 258 -34.79 -10.27 6.87
CA PHE A 258 -36.02 -10.01 7.64
C PHE A 258 -37.22 -9.74 6.74
N SER A 259 -37.15 -10.11 5.47
CA SER A 259 -38.26 -9.88 4.52
C SER A 259 -39.57 -10.48 5.04
N GLN A 260 -40.67 -9.70 5.03
CA GLN A 260 -42.01 -10.11 5.49
C GLN A 260 -42.10 -10.48 7.00
N CYS A 261 -41.19 -9.97 7.85
CA CYS A 261 -41.39 -10.03 9.31
C CYS A 261 -42.39 -8.96 9.73
N SER A 262 -43.67 -9.18 9.46
CA SER A 262 -44.72 -8.18 9.55
C SER A 262 -45.07 -7.74 10.97
N SER A 263 -44.78 -8.54 11.99
CA SER A 263 -45.00 -8.18 13.43
C SER A 263 -43.81 -7.51 14.08
N LEU A 264 -42.63 -7.52 13.44
CA LEU A 264 -41.43 -6.96 14.00
C LEU A 264 -41.56 -5.45 14.23
N ARG A 265 -41.36 -5.00 15.50
CA ARG A 265 -41.52 -3.59 15.90
C ARG A 265 -40.21 -2.83 15.99
N SER A 266 -39.19 -3.48 16.52
CA SER A 266 -37.85 -2.90 16.67
C SER A 266 -36.79 -3.97 16.45
N LEU A 267 -35.60 -3.55 16.05
CA LEU A 267 -34.48 -4.44 15.85
C LEU A 267 -33.17 -3.70 16.17
N ASP A 268 -32.39 -4.30 17.08
CA ASP A 268 -31.05 -3.86 17.40
C ASP A 268 -30.03 -4.67 16.57
N LEU A 269 -29.36 -3.98 15.66
CA LEU A 269 -28.30 -4.55 14.81
C LEU A 269 -26.94 -3.95 15.15
N SER A 270 -26.77 -3.36 16.32
CA SER A 270 -25.53 -2.68 16.73
C SER A 270 -24.31 -3.60 16.80
N SER A 271 -24.51 -4.92 16.89
CA SER A 271 -23.45 -5.93 16.85
C SER A 271 -22.99 -6.31 15.42
N PHE A 272 -23.73 -5.87 14.38
CA PHE A 272 -23.45 -6.28 13.00
C PHE A 272 -22.27 -5.53 12.39
N ASN A 273 -21.31 -6.26 11.88
CA ASN A 273 -20.27 -5.75 10.98
C ASN A 273 -20.71 -5.99 9.54
N THR A 274 -20.93 -4.92 8.77
CA THR A 274 -21.39 -4.99 7.38
C THR A 274 -20.33 -4.57 6.35
N SER A 275 -19.08 -4.40 6.79
CA SER A 275 -17.99 -3.88 5.94
C SER A 275 -17.72 -4.69 4.66
N LYS A 276 -18.06 -6.00 4.65
CA LYS A 276 -17.93 -6.87 3.47
C LYS A 276 -19.23 -7.05 2.69
N VAL A 277 -20.33 -6.46 3.15
CA VAL A 277 -21.65 -6.68 2.53
C VAL A 277 -21.78 -5.88 1.24
N ILE A 278 -22.11 -6.58 0.16
CA ILE A 278 -22.33 -5.98 -1.17
C ILE A 278 -23.80 -5.88 -1.56
N GLY A 279 -24.69 -6.62 -0.89
CA GLY A 279 -26.13 -6.63 -1.19
C GLY A 279 -27.02 -6.72 0.05
N MET A 280 -27.98 -5.78 0.15
CA MET A 280 -29.01 -5.72 1.20
C MET A 280 -30.43 -5.69 0.59
N ASN A 281 -30.58 -6.21 -0.62
CA ASN A 281 -31.88 -6.22 -1.31
C ASN A 281 -32.94 -6.94 -0.50
N LEU A 282 -34.14 -6.34 -0.42
CA LEU A 282 -35.32 -6.87 0.29
C LEU A 282 -35.08 -7.11 1.80
N MET A 283 -34.03 -6.55 2.42
CA MET A 283 -33.65 -6.91 3.80
C MET A 283 -34.79 -6.72 4.80
N PHE A 284 -35.56 -5.65 4.70
CA PHE A 284 -36.73 -5.32 5.54
C PHE A 284 -38.02 -5.21 4.72
N PHE A 285 -38.08 -5.84 3.55
CA PHE A 285 -39.25 -5.81 2.68
C PHE A 285 -40.52 -6.24 3.44
N ASN A 286 -41.60 -5.42 3.40
CA ASN A 286 -42.87 -5.68 4.08
C ASN A 286 -42.73 -5.91 5.62
N CYS A 287 -41.79 -5.29 6.31
CA CYS A 287 -41.80 -5.19 7.75
C CYS A 287 -42.78 -4.09 8.19
N THR A 288 -44.09 -4.38 8.05
CA THR A 288 -45.16 -3.38 8.11
C THR A 288 -45.35 -2.74 9.48
N ASN A 289 -44.95 -3.39 10.58
CA ASN A 289 -45.01 -2.88 11.94
C ASN A 289 -43.67 -2.35 12.48
N LEU A 290 -42.62 -2.31 11.66
CA LEU A 290 -41.32 -1.80 12.08
C LEU A 290 -41.44 -0.30 12.41
N GLU A 291 -41.24 0.05 13.68
CA GLU A 291 -41.36 1.42 14.21
C GLU A 291 -39.99 2.09 14.32
N SER A 292 -38.95 1.31 14.70
CA SER A 292 -37.58 1.79 14.84
C SER A 292 -36.55 0.72 14.48
N ILE A 293 -35.38 1.17 14.04
CA ILE A 293 -34.24 0.31 13.75
C ILE A 293 -32.93 1.07 13.99
N ASP A 294 -31.96 0.43 14.65
CA ASP A 294 -30.62 0.96 14.83
C ASP A 294 -29.68 0.39 13.77
N LEU A 295 -29.22 1.24 12.86
CA LEU A 295 -28.28 0.93 11.81
C LEU A 295 -26.94 1.64 12.00
N SER A 296 -26.67 2.19 13.19
CA SER A 296 -25.50 3.01 13.46
C SER A 296 -24.16 2.27 13.31
N SER A 297 -24.18 0.93 13.39
CA SER A 297 -23.00 0.06 13.18
C SER A 297 -22.72 -0.26 11.71
N PHE A 298 -23.64 0.08 10.80
CA PHE A 298 -23.51 -0.32 9.39
C PHE A 298 -22.37 0.43 8.68
N GLU A 299 -21.48 -0.33 8.08
CA GLU A 299 -20.41 0.10 7.19
C GLU A 299 -20.78 -0.34 5.78
N THR A 300 -21.00 0.62 4.88
CA THR A 300 -21.64 0.34 3.60
C THR A 300 -20.83 0.81 2.37
N GLU A 301 -19.53 1.05 2.56
CA GLU A 301 -18.62 1.46 1.48
C GLU A 301 -18.58 0.45 0.32
N ASN A 302 -18.79 -0.85 0.63
CA ASN A 302 -18.84 -1.92 -0.37
C ASN A 302 -20.25 -2.20 -0.90
N LEU A 303 -21.29 -1.54 -0.36
CA LEU A 303 -22.67 -1.77 -0.76
C LEU A 303 -22.91 -1.35 -2.21
N GLN A 304 -23.38 -2.29 -3.01
CA GLN A 304 -23.73 -2.07 -4.42
C GLN A 304 -25.24 -2.10 -4.66
N GLN A 305 -25.99 -2.85 -3.86
CA GLN A 305 -27.40 -3.12 -4.12
C GLN A 305 -28.25 -3.06 -2.85
N MET A 306 -29.29 -2.21 -2.87
CA MET A 306 -30.33 -2.14 -1.84
C MET A 306 -31.76 -2.05 -2.44
N PRO A 307 -32.08 -2.72 -3.57
CA PRO A 307 -33.43 -2.66 -4.11
C PRO A 307 -34.43 -3.23 -3.11
N HIS A 308 -35.57 -2.53 -2.99
CA HIS A 308 -36.67 -2.86 -2.07
C HIS A 308 -36.28 -3.03 -0.59
N MET A 309 -35.18 -2.45 -0.13
CA MET A 309 -34.63 -2.70 1.23
C MET A 309 -35.66 -2.41 2.33
N PHE A 310 -36.40 -1.31 2.25
CA PHE A 310 -37.44 -0.89 3.19
C PHE A 310 -38.83 -0.83 2.54
N TYR A 311 -39.02 -1.52 1.44
CA TYR A 311 -40.33 -1.52 0.74
C TYR A 311 -41.46 -1.85 1.69
N SER A 312 -42.50 -0.96 1.77
CA SER A 312 -43.71 -1.12 2.63
C SER A 312 -43.43 -1.26 4.14
N CYS A 313 -42.38 -0.64 4.66
CA CYS A 313 -42.21 -0.42 6.11
C CYS A 313 -43.15 0.70 6.58
N THR A 314 -44.47 0.38 6.66
CA THR A 314 -45.53 1.39 6.75
C THR A 314 -45.62 2.11 8.09
N LYS A 315 -45.04 1.57 9.18
CA LYS A 315 -45.02 2.18 10.51
C LYS A 315 -43.79 3.05 10.77
N LEU A 316 -42.76 2.90 9.96
CA LEU A 316 -41.52 3.63 10.12
C LEU A 316 -41.74 5.12 9.87
N GLU A 317 -41.52 5.96 10.89
CA GLU A 317 -41.67 7.45 10.80
C GLU A 317 -40.35 8.14 10.52
N THR A 318 -39.25 7.62 11.08
CA THR A 318 -37.89 8.14 10.90
C THR A 318 -36.93 7.02 10.59
N LEU A 319 -35.98 7.30 9.70
CA LEU A 319 -34.92 6.36 9.33
C LEU A 319 -33.57 7.09 9.35
N ASP A 320 -32.65 6.63 10.20
CA ASP A 320 -31.30 7.17 10.27
C ASP A 320 -30.33 6.31 9.43
N LEU A 321 -29.92 6.83 8.27
CA LEU A 321 -28.92 6.26 7.37
C LEU A 321 -27.62 7.08 7.41
N SER A 322 -27.36 7.81 8.49
CA SER A 322 -26.16 8.66 8.58
C SER A 322 -24.86 7.85 8.61
N SER A 323 -24.91 6.57 8.98
CA SER A 323 -23.79 5.62 8.90
C SER A 323 -23.54 5.11 7.49
N PHE A 324 -24.47 5.29 6.55
CA PHE A 324 -24.37 4.77 5.18
C PHE A 324 -23.42 5.62 4.34
N ALA A 325 -22.31 5.01 3.93
CA ALA A 325 -21.44 5.51 2.86
C ALA A 325 -21.68 4.64 1.62
N THR A 326 -22.08 5.26 0.51
CA THR A 326 -22.56 4.51 -0.65
C THR A 326 -21.82 4.84 -1.98
N PRO A 327 -20.47 4.93 -1.99
CA PRO A 327 -19.72 5.33 -3.18
C PRO A 327 -19.79 4.29 -4.32
N ASN A 328 -20.24 3.07 -4.02
CA ASN A 328 -20.31 1.95 -4.98
C ASN A 328 -21.73 1.47 -5.28
N MET A 329 -22.75 2.18 -4.78
CA MET A 329 -24.14 1.79 -4.97
C MET A 329 -24.59 1.94 -6.41
N THR A 330 -25.12 0.88 -7.00
CA THR A 330 -25.61 0.82 -8.40
C THR A 330 -27.12 0.69 -8.50
N SER A 331 -27.79 0.18 -7.46
CA SER A 331 -29.25 -0.01 -7.47
C SER A 331 -29.89 0.33 -6.12
N MET A 332 -30.90 1.20 -6.15
CA MET A 332 -31.83 1.48 -5.06
C MET A 332 -33.30 1.46 -5.55
N LEU A 333 -33.56 0.58 -6.53
CA LEU A 333 -34.90 0.35 -7.08
C LEU A 333 -35.91 0.16 -5.95
N SER A 334 -36.93 1.00 -5.88
CA SER A 334 -38.04 0.91 -4.90
C SER A 334 -37.57 0.81 -3.44
N ALA A 335 -36.38 1.33 -3.08
CA ALA A 335 -35.73 1.10 -1.79
C ALA A 335 -36.62 1.47 -0.59
N PHE A 336 -37.41 2.56 -0.69
CA PHE A 336 -38.33 3.05 0.34
C PHE A 336 -39.80 3.06 -0.12
N GLN A 337 -40.13 2.43 -1.25
CA GLN A 337 -41.46 2.48 -1.82
C GLN A 337 -42.52 2.05 -0.81
N ASN A 338 -43.61 2.82 -0.73
CA ASN A 338 -44.76 2.57 0.17
C ASN A 338 -44.46 2.74 1.68
N CYS A 339 -43.41 3.39 2.08
CA CYS A 339 -43.18 3.80 3.47
C CYS A 339 -44.06 5.03 3.78
N LYS A 340 -45.39 4.78 3.90
CA LYS A 340 -46.40 5.84 3.93
C LYS A 340 -46.28 6.82 5.12
N ASN A 341 -45.76 6.36 6.26
CA ASN A 341 -45.62 7.20 7.45
C ASN A 341 -44.21 7.84 7.57
N LEU A 342 -43.29 7.53 6.66
CA LEU A 342 -41.92 8.02 6.71
C LEU A 342 -41.89 9.54 6.49
N LYS A 343 -41.45 10.26 7.51
CA LYS A 343 -41.37 11.73 7.58
C LYS A 343 -39.97 12.24 7.33
N THR A 344 -38.96 11.44 7.70
CA THR A 344 -37.58 11.89 7.65
C THR A 344 -36.64 10.71 7.39
N ILE A 345 -35.70 10.89 6.45
CA ILE A 345 -34.56 9.99 6.21
C ILE A 345 -33.31 10.84 6.43
N TYR A 346 -32.56 10.55 7.49
CA TYR A 346 -31.33 11.25 7.80
C TYR A 346 -30.15 10.61 7.05
N VAL A 347 -29.32 11.45 6.44
CA VAL A 347 -28.09 11.04 5.74
C VAL A 347 -26.96 12.03 6.00
N THR A 348 -25.74 11.61 5.69
CA THR A 348 -24.57 12.50 5.60
C THR A 348 -24.12 12.62 4.16
N SER A 349 -23.11 13.43 3.86
CA SER A 349 -22.52 13.55 2.51
C SER A 349 -21.89 12.24 2.01
N ALA A 350 -21.67 11.26 2.91
CA ALA A 350 -21.21 9.93 2.53
C ALA A 350 -22.26 9.10 1.77
N PHE A 351 -23.54 9.43 1.94
CA PHE A 351 -24.62 8.82 1.17
C PHE A 351 -24.67 9.42 -0.24
N THR A 352 -24.09 8.75 -1.22
CA THR A 352 -24.03 9.20 -2.61
C THR A 352 -24.81 8.28 -3.54
N THR A 353 -25.36 8.87 -4.61
CA THR A 353 -26.14 8.16 -5.62
C THR A 353 -25.54 8.27 -7.02
N ASP A 354 -24.30 8.77 -7.13
CA ASP A 354 -23.65 9.09 -8.41
C ASP A 354 -23.51 7.90 -9.36
N LYS A 355 -23.36 6.69 -8.80
CA LYS A 355 -23.24 5.45 -9.58
C LYS A 355 -24.55 4.68 -9.72
N VAL A 356 -25.66 5.19 -9.17
CA VAL A 356 -26.95 4.49 -9.25
C VAL A 356 -27.50 4.55 -10.67
N THR A 357 -27.63 3.40 -11.30
CA THR A 357 -28.22 3.22 -12.64
C THR A 357 -29.64 2.69 -12.59
N GLU A 358 -30.04 2.08 -11.46
CA GLU A 358 -31.36 1.51 -11.22
C GLU A 358 -32.00 2.13 -9.97
N GLY A 359 -32.70 3.25 -10.16
CA GLY A 359 -33.32 3.99 -9.07
C GLY A 359 -34.78 4.36 -9.22
N PRO A 360 -35.58 3.79 -10.17
CA PRO A 360 -36.99 4.17 -10.29
C PRO A 360 -37.75 3.75 -9.03
N TYR A 361 -38.80 4.53 -8.73
CA TYR A 361 -39.72 4.29 -7.61
C TYR A 361 -39.07 4.25 -6.23
N ALA A 362 -37.81 4.76 -6.06
CA ALA A 362 -37.09 4.69 -4.79
C ALA A 362 -37.93 5.19 -3.61
N PHE A 363 -38.72 6.27 -3.82
CA PHE A 363 -39.57 6.91 -2.81
C PHE A 363 -41.06 6.88 -3.16
N ALA A 364 -41.52 6.08 -4.15
CA ALA A 364 -42.92 6.06 -4.57
C ALA A 364 -43.82 5.70 -3.38
N GLY A 365 -44.84 6.52 -3.12
CA GLY A 365 -45.80 6.31 -2.03
C GLY A 365 -45.30 6.74 -0.63
N CYS A 366 -44.13 7.41 -0.51
CA CYS A 366 -43.63 8.01 0.72
C CYS A 366 -44.22 9.39 0.96
N VAL A 367 -45.54 9.48 1.02
CA VAL A 367 -46.33 10.72 0.95
C VAL A 367 -46.05 11.74 2.05
N ASN A 368 -45.41 11.33 3.14
CA ASN A 368 -45.12 12.19 4.30
C ASN A 368 -43.67 12.73 4.30
N LEU A 369 -42.85 12.35 3.30
CA LEU A 369 -41.51 12.95 3.17
C LEU A 369 -41.61 14.44 2.80
N PRO A 370 -40.63 15.27 3.24
CA PRO A 370 -40.58 16.67 2.84
C PRO A 370 -40.57 16.82 1.31
N ASN A 371 -41.28 17.80 0.79
CA ASN A 371 -41.33 18.12 -0.65
C ASN A 371 -41.85 17.00 -1.56
N TYR A 372 -42.47 15.94 -1.01
CA TYR A 372 -42.91 14.80 -1.80
C TYR A 372 -43.77 15.21 -3.03
N ASN A 373 -43.37 14.71 -4.18
CA ASN A 373 -44.09 14.88 -5.43
C ASN A 373 -44.32 13.49 -6.08
N PRO A 374 -45.57 13.09 -6.32
CA PRO A 374 -45.88 11.76 -6.89
C PRO A 374 -45.30 11.54 -8.29
N ASP A 375 -44.98 12.59 -9.03
CA ASP A 375 -44.39 12.52 -10.36
C ASP A 375 -42.85 12.42 -10.31
N LYS A 376 -42.22 12.58 -9.12
CA LYS A 376 -40.76 12.56 -8.89
C LYS A 376 -40.42 11.62 -7.75
N THR A 377 -40.33 10.35 -8.05
CA THR A 377 -40.20 9.28 -7.03
C THR A 377 -38.94 8.44 -7.16
N GLY A 378 -38.06 8.77 -8.09
CA GLY A 378 -36.82 8.06 -8.33
C GLY A 378 -35.66 8.55 -7.50
N VAL A 379 -34.48 8.04 -7.83
CA VAL A 379 -33.22 8.36 -7.14
C VAL A 379 -32.80 9.83 -7.27
N GLU A 380 -33.31 10.53 -8.29
CA GLU A 380 -33.06 11.94 -8.48
C GLU A 380 -33.50 12.82 -7.30
N MET A 381 -34.36 12.28 -6.42
CA MET A 381 -34.82 12.94 -5.21
C MET A 381 -34.01 12.58 -3.98
N ALA A 382 -33.01 11.72 -4.09
CA ALA A 382 -32.19 11.24 -2.99
C ALA A 382 -31.04 12.22 -2.66
N HIS A 383 -31.41 13.46 -2.30
CA HIS A 383 -30.47 14.50 -1.90
C HIS A 383 -31.05 15.39 -0.79
N THR A 384 -30.17 16.11 -0.07
CA THR A 384 -30.53 17.03 1.03
C THR A 384 -30.71 18.48 0.56
N GLY A 385 -30.54 18.75 -0.75
CA GLY A 385 -30.74 20.08 -1.32
C GLY A 385 -32.19 20.48 -1.47
N GLU A 386 -32.43 21.68 -2.05
CA GLU A 386 -33.78 22.20 -2.26
C GLU A 386 -34.64 21.21 -3.07
N GLY A 387 -35.81 20.87 -2.56
CA GLY A 387 -36.75 19.94 -3.18
C GLY A 387 -36.41 18.46 -2.96
N GLY A 388 -35.22 18.09 -2.40
CA GLY A 388 -34.85 16.71 -2.09
C GLY A 388 -35.67 16.09 -0.95
N TYR A 389 -35.62 14.76 -0.86
CA TYR A 389 -36.41 14.00 0.13
C TYR A 389 -35.59 13.57 1.34
N LEU A 390 -34.29 13.83 1.35
CA LEU A 390 -33.39 13.45 2.44
C LEU A 390 -33.09 14.64 3.36
N THR A 391 -32.79 14.36 4.60
CA THR A 391 -32.47 15.36 5.62
C THR A 391 -31.03 15.18 6.10
N ALA A 392 -30.28 16.28 6.17
CA ALA A 392 -28.91 16.21 6.67
C ALA A 392 -28.85 15.87 8.17
N ALA A 393 -28.05 14.88 8.52
CA ALA A 393 -27.75 14.53 9.92
C ALA A 393 -26.77 15.56 10.51
N THR A 394 -27.02 16.09 11.71
CA THR A 394 -26.26 17.22 12.29
C THR A 394 -25.65 16.97 13.67
N ALA A 395 -26.03 15.91 14.38
CA ALA A 395 -25.52 15.62 15.70
C ALA A 395 -24.25 14.75 15.65
N SER A 396 -23.12 15.29 16.13
CA SER A 396 -21.85 14.55 16.24
C SER A 396 -21.58 14.13 17.69
N TRP A 397 -21.07 12.92 17.85
CA TRP A 397 -20.82 12.30 19.16
C TRP A 397 -19.75 11.23 19.09
N VAL A 398 -19.23 10.84 20.26
CA VAL A 398 -18.17 9.84 20.39
C VAL A 398 -18.66 8.71 21.29
N ARG A 399 -18.42 7.46 20.90
CA ARG A 399 -18.70 6.28 21.71
C ARG A 399 -17.41 5.69 22.24
N TRP A 400 -17.39 5.43 23.55
CA TRP A 400 -16.34 4.69 24.21
C TRP A 400 -16.79 3.26 24.48
N ASP A 401 -16.08 2.27 23.98
CA ASP A 401 -16.31 0.85 24.22
C ASP A 401 -15.15 0.29 25.06
N ALA A 402 -15.33 0.26 26.37
CA ALA A 402 -14.33 -0.17 27.34
C ALA A 402 -13.89 -1.64 27.17
N PRO A 403 -14.79 -2.62 26.89
CA PRO A 403 -14.39 -4.01 26.65
C PRO A 403 -13.37 -4.19 25.55
N THR A 404 -13.50 -3.47 24.42
CA THR A 404 -12.59 -3.57 23.26
C THR A 404 -11.47 -2.53 23.29
N GLY A 405 -11.62 -1.47 24.10
CA GLY A 405 -10.72 -0.31 24.06
C GLY A 405 -10.91 0.52 22.79
N THR A 406 -12.14 0.56 22.23
CA THR A 406 -12.43 1.26 20.98
C THR A 406 -13.10 2.60 21.22
N LEU A 407 -12.55 3.66 20.62
CA LEU A 407 -13.14 4.99 20.57
C LEU A 407 -13.67 5.23 19.17
N SER A 408 -14.98 5.46 19.00
CA SER A 408 -15.59 5.66 17.68
C SER A 408 -16.32 6.99 17.58
N PHE A 409 -16.13 7.65 16.41
CA PHE A 409 -16.67 8.98 16.08
C PHE A 409 -17.82 8.85 15.10
N HIS A 410 -18.95 9.47 15.43
CA HIS A 410 -20.24 9.31 14.74
C HIS A 410 -20.87 10.66 14.44
N ARG A 411 -21.71 10.67 13.39
CA ARG A 411 -22.66 11.74 13.10
C ARG A 411 -24.02 11.13 12.79
N SER A 412 -25.07 11.63 13.43
CA SER A 412 -26.42 11.09 13.32
C SER A 412 -27.49 12.18 13.44
N ALA A 413 -28.76 11.78 13.31
CA ALA A 413 -29.91 12.68 13.50
C ALA A 413 -29.91 13.30 14.88
N THR A 414 -29.69 12.47 15.91
CA THR A 414 -29.66 12.87 17.33
C THR A 414 -28.51 12.19 18.03
N LYS A 415 -27.96 12.85 19.06
CA LYS A 415 -26.96 12.22 19.91
C LYS A 415 -27.65 11.18 20.81
N PRO A 416 -27.24 9.91 20.85
CA PRO A 416 -27.76 8.91 21.76
C PRO A 416 -27.50 9.30 23.24
N GLU A 417 -28.31 8.79 24.13
CA GLU A 417 -28.08 8.90 25.58
C GLU A 417 -27.40 7.65 26.12
N GLY A 418 -26.50 7.79 27.09
CA GLY A 418 -25.83 6.67 27.76
C GLY A 418 -24.49 7.05 28.37
N VAL A 419 -24.00 6.24 29.29
CA VAL A 419 -22.74 6.50 30.03
C VAL A 419 -21.49 6.43 29.12
N ASN A 420 -21.57 5.70 28.04
CA ASN A 420 -20.45 5.50 27.08
C ASN A 420 -20.50 6.48 25.90
N ILE A 421 -21.43 7.43 25.90
CA ILE A 421 -21.58 8.42 24.82
C ILE A 421 -21.00 9.75 25.29
N LEU A 422 -19.90 10.15 24.67
CA LEU A 422 -19.15 11.36 24.98
C LEU A 422 -19.53 12.48 24.02
N ALA A 423 -19.48 13.72 24.48
CA ALA A 423 -19.56 14.85 23.57
C ALA A 423 -18.18 15.10 22.93
N LEU A 424 -18.16 15.63 21.69
CA LEU A 424 -16.94 16.21 21.15
C LEU A 424 -16.51 17.39 22.02
N GLY A 425 -15.26 17.40 22.45
CA GLY A 425 -14.72 18.54 23.20
C GLY A 425 -14.64 19.79 22.33
N THR A 426 -14.96 20.93 22.88
CA THR A 426 -14.84 22.24 22.21
C THR A 426 -13.54 22.97 22.56
N GLY A 427 -12.74 22.40 23.47
CA GLY A 427 -11.48 22.96 23.99
C GLY A 427 -10.23 22.25 23.48
N THR A 428 -9.12 22.51 24.14
CA THR A 428 -7.81 21.92 23.83
C THR A 428 -7.61 20.52 24.42
N SER A 429 -8.52 20.03 25.28
CA SER A 429 -8.54 18.66 25.82
C SER A 429 -9.84 17.98 25.41
N PRO A 430 -9.79 16.79 24.81
CA PRO A 430 -10.99 16.05 24.43
C PRO A 430 -11.68 15.43 25.65
N ASN A 431 -12.99 15.16 25.57
CA ASN A 431 -13.75 14.56 26.66
C ASN A 431 -13.43 13.08 26.95
N TRP A 432 -12.53 12.48 26.17
CA TRP A 432 -12.05 11.09 26.32
C TRP A 432 -10.61 10.99 26.83
N ASP A 433 -9.97 12.09 27.22
CA ASP A 433 -8.59 12.11 27.71
C ASP A 433 -8.38 11.23 28.96
N THR A 434 -9.41 11.07 29.79
CA THR A 434 -9.39 10.17 30.94
C THR A 434 -9.25 8.69 30.59
N HIS A 435 -9.58 8.30 29.35
CA HIS A 435 -9.46 6.95 28.81
C HIS A 435 -8.23 6.79 27.92
N ALA A 436 -7.40 7.81 27.73
CA ALA A 436 -6.30 7.81 26.76
C ALA A 436 -5.44 6.55 26.83
N ALA A 437 -5.02 6.15 28.03
CA ALA A 437 -4.19 4.95 28.22
C ALA A 437 -4.93 3.61 27.97
N GLU A 438 -6.26 3.62 27.89
CA GLU A 438 -7.09 2.43 27.66
C GLU A 438 -7.43 2.26 26.16
N ILE A 439 -7.33 3.36 25.36
CA ILE A 439 -7.66 3.36 23.94
C ILE A 439 -6.64 2.52 23.17
N LYS A 440 -7.15 1.48 22.48
CA LYS A 440 -6.38 0.58 21.61
C LYS A 440 -6.67 0.81 20.13
N LYS A 441 -7.89 1.23 19.83
CA LYS A 441 -8.39 1.44 18.47
C LYS A 441 -9.22 2.71 18.39
N VAL A 442 -9.08 3.45 17.30
CA VAL A 442 -9.93 4.60 16.96
C VAL A 442 -10.64 4.33 15.65
N VAL A 443 -11.92 4.69 15.53
CA VAL A 443 -12.73 4.51 14.32
C VAL A 443 -13.49 5.79 14.00
N PHE A 444 -13.29 6.35 12.81
CA PHE A 444 -14.09 7.44 12.28
C PHE A 444 -15.13 6.89 11.30
N LYS A 445 -16.41 6.96 11.65
CA LYS A 445 -17.49 6.56 10.74
C LYS A 445 -17.63 7.54 9.58
N ALA A 446 -18.04 7.04 8.40
CA ALA A 446 -18.05 7.80 7.15
C ALA A 446 -18.80 9.15 7.23
N GLY A 447 -19.90 9.19 7.98
CA GLY A 447 -20.66 10.42 8.19
C GLY A 447 -19.95 11.51 8.98
N PHE A 448 -18.88 11.17 9.70
CA PHE A 448 -18.13 12.13 10.49
C PHE A 448 -17.38 13.17 9.64
N ARG A 449 -17.19 12.91 8.34
CA ARG A 449 -16.58 13.87 7.38
C ARG A 449 -17.32 15.20 7.25
N ASP A 450 -18.60 15.24 7.60
CA ASP A 450 -19.40 16.45 7.55
C ASP A 450 -19.22 17.35 8.78
N GLU A 451 -18.52 16.85 9.81
CA GLU A 451 -18.21 17.62 11.00
C GLU A 451 -16.94 18.44 10.77
N THR A 452 -16.98 19.70 11.19
CA THR A 452 -15.86 20.62 11.08
C THR A 452 -15.35 21.03 12.44
N HIS A 453 -14.05 20.99 12.62
CA HIS A 453 -13.38 21.32 13.86
C HIS A 453 -12.42 22.50 13.65
N TRP A 454 -12.24 23.32 14.66
CA TRP A 454 -11.21 24.35 14.67
C TRP A 454 -9.93 23.89 15.37
N THR A 455 -9.97 22.79 16.11
CA THR A 455 -8.83 22.20 16.82
C THR A 455 -8.95 20.66 16.88
N CYS A 456 -7.82 20.00 16.64
CA CYS A 456 -7.59 18.58 16.93
C CYS A 456 -6.47 18.40 17.98
N SER A 457 -6.13 19.48 18.69
CA SER A 457 -5.09 19.44 19.71
C SER A 457 -5.37 18.37 20.75
N LYS A 458 -4.36 17.52 21.03
CA LYS A 458 -4.40 16.45 22.05
C LYS A 458 -5.46 15.38 21.86
N TRP A 459 -6.09 15.27 20.68
CA TRP A 459 -7.17 14.29 20.51
C TRP A 459 -6.80 12.88 20.90
N PHE A 460 -5.58 12.46 20.61
CA PHE A 460 -5.06 11.13 20.95
C PHE A 460 -3.79 11.20 21.80
N SER A 461 -3.52 12.36 22.43
CA SER A 461 -2.36 12.53 23.29
C SER A 461 -2.43 11.56 24.49
N GLY A 462 -1.33 10.82 24.73
CA GLY A 462 -1.29 9.83 25.81
C GLY A 462 -1.98 8.49 25.52
N CYS A 463 -2.48 8.27 24.28
CA CYS A 463 -3.04 6.97 23.87
C CYS A 463 -1.91 5.96 23.66
N THR A 464 -1.22 5.61 24.74
CA THR A 464 -0.01 4.75 24.70
C THR A 464 -0.28 3.34 24.18
N ASN A 465 -1.54 2.85 24.28
CA ASN A 465 -1.94 1.53 23.79
C ASN A 465 -2.59 1.56 22.40
N LEU A 466 -2.70 2.73 21.77
CA LEU A 466 -3.29 2.87 20.43
C LEU A 466 -2.41 2.16 19.38
N THR A 467 -3.02 1.22 18.65
CA THR A 467 -2.35 0.44 17.60
C THR A 467 -2.92 0.69 16.21
N SER A 468 -4.17 1.15 16.09
CA SER A 468 -4.82 1.38 14.81
C SER A 468 -5.81 2.54 14.84
N ILE A 469 -5.89 3.25 13.72
CA ILE A 469 -6.91 4.28 13.47
C ILE A 469 -7.55 3.93 12.12
N GLU A 470 -8.85 3.65 12.14
CA GLU A 470 -9.64 3.31 10.95
C GLU A 470 -10.52 4.48 10.54
N GLY A 471 -10.67 4.68 9.23
CA GLY A 471 -11.53 5.74 8.69
C GLY A 471 -11.03 7.16 8.98
N ILE A 472 -9.73 7.37 9.22
CA ILE A 472 -9.17 8.70 9.55
C ILE A 472 -9.40 9.71 8.41
N GLU A 473 -9.59 9.25 7.18
CA GLU A 473 -10.00 10.04 6.02
C GLU A 473 -11.38 10.69 6.19
N ASN A 474 -12.17 10.24 7.17
CA ASN A 474 -13.44 10.84 7.54
C ASN A 474 -13.32 11.97 8.59
N LEU A 475 -12.11 12.28 9.05
CA LEU A 475 -11.85 13.46 9.87
C LEU A 475 -11.63 14.69 8.97
N ASN A 476 -12.59 15.57 8.94
CA ASN A 476 -12.51 16.81 8.17
C ASN A 476 -11.63 17.84 8.88
N THR A 477 -10.43 18.08 8.33
CA THR A 477 -9.46 19.00 8.90
C THR A 477 -9.43 20.39 8.24
N SER A 478 -10.33 20.67 7.27
CA SER A 478 -10.31 21.89 6.45
C SER A 478 -10.36 23.21 7.26
N ASN A 479 -10.97 23.21 8.43
CA ASN A 479 -11.09 24.37 9.30
C ASN A 479 -10.15 24.32 10.52
N VAL A 480 -9.32 23.28 10.64
CA VAL A 480 -8.48 23.09 11.81
C VAL A 480 -7.31 24.07 11.81
N LYS A 481 -7.15 24.77 12.95
CA LYS A 481 -6.06 25.73 13.19
C LYS A 481 -4.96 25.18 14.10
N TYR A 482 -5.29 24.21 14.97
CA TYR A 482 -4.40 23.70 16.00
C TYR A 482 -4.36 22.18 15.98
N MET A 483 -3.16 21.60 15.80
CA MET A 483 -2.90 20.16 15.79
C MET A 483 -1.81 19.74 16.79
N ASN A 484 -1.52 20.60 17.78
CA ASN A 484 -0.46 20.31 18.72
C ASN A 484 -0.77 19.07 19.56
N GLU A 485 0.23 18.20 19.75
CA GLU A 485 0.16 16.95 20.49
C GLU A 485 -0.96 16.01 20.02
N MET A 486 -1.48 16.14 18.76
CA MET A 486 -2.63 15.37 18.31
C MET A 486 -2.42 13.85 18.49
N PHE A 487 -1.24 13.35 18.22
CA PHE A 487 -0.83 11.96 18.40
C PHE A 487 0.30 11.81 19.43
N GLY A 488 0.50 12.83 20.29
CA GLY A 488 1.58 12.82 21.26
C GLY A 488 1.53 11.58 22.16
N GLN A 489 2.67 10.88 22.34
CA GLN A 489 2.81 9.66 23.13
C GLN A 489 1.98 8.45 22.66
N CYS A 490 1.55 8.40 21.40
CA CYS A 490 0.99 7.17 20.82
C CYS A 490 2.11 6.14 20.55
N SER A 491 2.72 5.64 21.63
CA SER A 491 3.98 4.89 21.57
C SER A 491 3.86 3.50 20.92
N ASN A 492 2.65 2.94 20.80
CA ASN A 492 2.38 1.66 20.16
C ASN A 492 1.86 1.80 18.72
N LEU A 493 1.63 3.01 18.21
CA LEU A 493 1.20 3.24 16.84
C LEU A 493 2.37 3.01 15.87
N GLU A 494 2.23 2.08 14.94
CA GLU A 494 3.29 1.66 14.02
C GLU A 494 3.19 2.35 12.66
N THR A 495 1.97 2.60 12.20
CA THR A 495 1.68 3.19 10.89
C THR A 495 0.61 4.27 11.00
N LEU A 496 0.74 5.35 10.24
CA LEU A 496 -0.25 6.43 10.21
C LEU A 496 -0.25 7.12 8.84
N ASP A 497 -1.40 7.06 8.16
CA ASP A 497 -1.61 7.76 6.88
C ASP A 497 -2.48 8.99 7.10
N LEU A 498 -1.91 10.17 6.92
CA LEU A 498 -2.56 11.48 7.02
C LEU A 498 -2.60 12.22 5.68
N SER A 499 -2.43 11.51 4.56
CA SER A 499 -2.46 12.09 3.20
C SER A 499 -3.76 12.83 2.87
N HIS A 500 -4.84 12.53 3.62
CA HIS A 500 -6.14 13.19 3.45
C HIS A 500 -6.27 14.52 4.22
N PHE A 501 -5.34 14.80 5.12
CA PHE A 501 -5.44 15.99 5.98
C PHE A 501 -5.26 17.26 5.14
N ASN A 502 -6.24 18.16 5.22
CA ASN A 502 -6.07 19.53 4.77
C ASN A 502 -5.50 20.35 5.93
N THR A 503 -4.25 20.79 5.79
CA THR A 503 -3.53 21.56 6.81
C THR A 503 -3.34 23.04 6.43
N GLU A 504 -4.01 23.52 5.37
CA GLU A 504 -3.87 24.88 4.86
C GLU A 504 -4.13 25.96 5.93
N ASN A 505 -5.06 25.70 6.84
CA ASN A 505 -5.43 26.65 7.91
C ASN A 505 -4.67 26.43 9.23
N VAL A 506 -3.78 25.41 9.29
CA VAL A 506 -3.09 25.04 10.53
C VAL A 506 -1.97 26.03 10.84
N THR A 507 -1.96 26.52 12.09
CA THR A 507 -0.95 27.48 12.57
C THR A 507 0.04 26.89 13.55
N THR A 508 -0.26 25.73 14.15
CA THR A 508 0.67 25.02 15.06
C THR A 508 0.51 23.50 14.96
N MET A 509 1.65 22.82 14.84
CA MET A 509 1.81 21.37 14.85
C MET A 509 2.86 20.94 15.92
N ALA A 510 3.05 21.79 16.96
CA ALA A 510 4.01 21.50 18.00
C ALA A 510 3.72 20.15 18.66
N GLN A 511 4.75 19.30 18.79
CA GLN A 511 4.70 17.99 19.44
C GLN A 511 3.63 17.03 18.85
N MET A 512 3.22 17.24 17.58
CA MET A 512 2.12 16.46 16.96
C MET A 512 2.32 14.95 17.06
N PHE A 513 3.55 14.47 16.90
CA PHE A 513 3.92 13.06 16.98
C PHE A 513 4.90 12.77 18.13
N TYR A 514 5.03 13.69 19.10
CA TYR A 514 5.94 13.52 20.24
C TYR A 514 5.80 12.14 20.89
N GLY A 515 6.91 11.39 21.03
CA GLY A 515 6.92 10.11 21.74
C GLY A 515 6.25 8.94 21.01
N CYS A 516 5.99 9.05 19.71
CA CYS A 516 5.51 7.93 18.88
C CYS A 516 6.67 6.97 18.57
N THR A 517 7.12 6.22 19.57
CA THR A 517 8.40 5.48 19.53
C THR A 517 8.44 4.32 18.54
N LYS A 518 7.26 3.72 18.19
CA LYS A 518 7.17 2.62 17.22
C LYS A 518 6.75 3.07 15.82
N LEU A 519 6.42 4.34 15.63
CA LEU A 519 5.98 4.84 14.34
C LEU A 519 7.13 4.76 13.33
N HIS A 520 6.99 3.91 12.30
CA HIS A 520 7.97 3.73 11.25
C HIS A 520 7.42 4.05 9.85
N ASN A 521 6.10 4.08 9.68
CA ASN A 521 5.48 4.47 8.43
C ASN A 521 4.50 5.62 8.68
N LEU A 522 4.91 6.83 8.31
CA LEU A 522 4.13 8.06 8.44
C LEU A 522 3.98 8.71 7.07
N ASN A 523 2.73 8.81 6.59
CA ASN A 523 2.42 9.52 5.36
C ASN A 523 1.82 10.90 5.68
N ILE A 524 2.55 11.96 5.34
CA ILE A 524 2.18 13.37 5.50
C ILE A 524 2.37 14.17 4.21
N ASP A 525 2.36 13.51 3.05
CA ASP A 525 2.70 14.09 1.74
C ASP A 525 1.87 15.33 1.37
N ASN A 526 0.65 15.42 1.88
CA ASN A 526 -0.26 16.54 1.60
C ASN A 526 -0.22 17.66 2.66
N PHE A 527 0.70 17.62 3.62
CA PHE A 527 0.79 18.67 4.62
C PHE A 527 1.21 20.01 4.00
N ASN A 528 0.31 20.98 4.00
CA ASN A 528 0.64 22.36 3.72
C ASN A 528 1.05 23.05 5.02
N THR A 529 2.32 23.41 5.15
CA THR A 529 2.85 24.06 6.35
C THR A 529 3.07 25.56 6.20
N GLU A 530 2.58 26.16 5.12
CA GLU A 530 2.81 27.58 4.80
C GLU A 530 2.38 28.52 5.94
N ASN A 531 1.28 28.20 6.64
CA ASN A 531 0.77 29.04 7.74
C ASN A 531 1.26 28.62 9.12
N VAL A 532 2.10 27.56 9.21
CA VAL A 532 2.53 27.02 10.50
C VAL A 532 3.63 27.88 11.12
N SER A 533 3.37 28.28 12.35
CA SER A 533 4.29 29.12 13.15
C SER A 533 5.10 28.34 14.20
N TYR A 534 4.61 27.17 14.63
CA TYR A 534 5.26 26.36 15.67
C TYR A 534 5.22 24.88 15.26
N MET A 535 6.41 24.28 15.17
CA MET A 535 6.65 22.85 14.89
C MET A 535 7.59 22.23 15.92
N ASN A 536 7.84 22.92 17.05
CA ASN A 536 8.79 22.46 18.05
C ASN A 536 8.38 21.07 18.57
N GLY A 537 9.34 20.17 18.67
CA GLY A 537 9.14 18.80 19.11
C GLY A 537 8.20 17.97 18.22
N MET A 538 7.91 18.37 16.96
CA MET A 538 6.90 17.70 16.12
C MET A 538 7.16 16.20 16.02
N PHE A 539 8.39 15.78 15.88
CA PHE A 539 8.81 14.37 15.79
C PHE A 539 9.68 13.93 16.98
N GLU A 540 9.71 14.70 18.05
CA GLU A 540 10.54 14.39 19.21
C GLU A 540 10.22 13.02 19.79
N GLY A 541 11.25 12.14 19.91
CA GLY A 541 11.10 10.79 20.43
C GLY A 541 10.50 9.79 19.44
N CYS A 542 10.34 10.12 18.15
CA CYS A 542 9.93 9.18 17.12
C CYS A 542 11.10 8.27 16.73
N SER A 543 11.52 7.42 17.68
CA SER A 543 12.70 6.57 17.50
C SER A 543 12.54 5.46 16.46
N GLY A 544 11.30 5.15 16.04
CA GLY A 544 11.01 4.15 15.02
C GLY A 544 11.09 4.67 13.57
N LEU A 545 11.07 6.00 13.35
CA LEU A 545 11.15 6.58 12.00
C LEU A 545 12.57 6.37 11.43
N ASP A 546 12.66 5.68 10.29
CA ASP A 546 13.90 5.45 9.55
C ASP A 546 14.05 6.40 8.35
N THR A 547 12.93 6.84 7.78
CA THR A 547 12.83 7.82 6.70
C THR A 547 11.71 8.83 6.99
N LEU A 548 11.87 10.06 6.50
CA LEU A 548 10.87 11.12 6.63
C LEU A 548 11.00 12.10 5.46
N ASP A 549 9.96 12.20 4.62
CA ASP A 549 9.92 13.18 3.52
C ASP A 549 9.30 14.50 3.97
N LEU A 550 10.10 15.55 3.97
CA LEU A 550 9.69 16.92 4.29
C LEU A 550 9.90 17.87 3.10
N SER A 551 10.10 17.34 1.89
CA SER A 551 10.40 18.14 0.69
C SER A 551 9.34 19.18 0.36
N HIS A 552 8.10 18.94 0.80
CA HIS A 552 6.95 19.83 0.61
C HIS A 552 6.73 20.84 1.75
N PHE A 553 7.51 20.76 2.85
CA PHE A 553 7.36 21.68 3.99
C PHE A 553 7.80 23.10 3.62
N ASN A 554 6.94 24.08 3.87
CA ASN A 554 7.22 25.50 3.79
C ASN A 554 7.34 26.07 5.21
N THR A 555 8.53 26.45 5.61
CA THR A 555 8.78 26.89 6.98
C THR A 555 8.96 28.42 7.12
N ARG A 556 8.56 29.17 6.09
CA ARG A 556 8.72 30.61 6.00
C ARG A 556 8.14 31.38 7.19
N TYR A 557 7.06 30.92 7.79
CA TYR A 557 6.39 31.59 8.91
C TYR A 557 6.71 30.99 10.29
N VAL A 558 7.61 30.00 10.36
CA VAL A 558 8.04 29.43 11.62
C VAL A 558 8.71 30.49 12.50
N ARG A 559 8.33 30.55 13.76
CA ARG A 559 8.76 31.57 14.73
C ARG A 559 9.97 31.12 15.54
N LYS A 560 10.49 32.03 16.40
CA LYS A 560 11.72 31.96 17.17
C LYS A 560 12.08 30.56 17.69
N SER A 561 11.19 29.86 18.36
CA SER A 561 11.43 28.53 18.96
C SER A 561 10.72 27.39 18.22
N GLY A 562 10.24 27.67 17.02
CA GLY A 562 9.38 26.74 16.31
C GLY A 562 10.07 25.49 15.79
N PHE A 563 11.40 25.44 15.81
CA PHE A 563 12.22 24.26 15.44
C PHE A 563 12.84 23.53 16.63
N ASN A 564 12.72 24.07 17.87
CA ASN A 564 13.37 23.46 19.02
C ASN A 564 12.95 22.01 19.19
N TYR A 565 13.91 21.09 19.31
CA TYR A 565 13.72 19.67 19.56
C TYR A 565 12.91 18.92 18.47
N MET A 566 12.74 19.51 17.27
CA MET A 566 11.82 18.95 16.25
C MET A 566 12.12 17.50 15.92
N PHE A 567 13.38 17.09 15.85
CA PHE A 567 13.82 15.71 15.57
C PHE A 567 14.56 15.08 16.77
N ASN A 568 14.44 15.67 17.97
CA ASN A 568 15.12 15.12 19.14
C ASN A 568 14.75 13.66 19.39
N GLY A 569 15.75 12.76 19.43
CA GLY A 569 15.52 11.34 19.71
C GLY A 569 14.98 10.52 18.53
N CYS A 570 14.99 11.05 17.30
CA CYS A 570 14.72 10.27 16.09
C CYS A 570 15.92 9.34 15.79
N SER A 571 16.15 8.36 16.64
CA SER A 571 17.39 7.59 16.66
C SER A 571 17.57 6.64 15.46
N SER A 572 16.49 6.21 14.78
CA SER A 572 16.56 5.36 13.59
C SER A 572 16.70 6.13 12.29
N LEU A 573 16.50 7.46 12.30
CA LEU A 573 16.51 8.28 11.10
C LEU A 573 17.90 8.28 10.46
N SER A 574 17.97 7.70 9.25
CA SER A 574 19.24 7.49 8.53
C SER A 574 19.55 8.59 7.53
N SER A 575 18.54 9.28 7.04
CA SER A 575 18.61 10.41 6.12
C SER A 575 17.50 11.41 6.39
N LEU A 576 17.75 12.68 6.14
CA LEU A 576 16.77 13.75 6.33
C LEU A 576 17.07 14.90 5.37
N ASP A 577 16.09 15.30 4.57
CA ASP A 577 16.17 16.51 3.74
C ASP A 577 15.44 17.67 4.43
N VAL A 578 16.20 18.70 4.78
CA VAL A 578 15.74 19.96 5.37
C VAL A 578 16.08 21.17 4.49
N SER A 579 16.30 20.94 3.20
CA SER A 579 16.68 21.99 2.24
C SER A 579 15.66 23.13 2.13
N ASN A 580 14.39 22.84 2.41
CA ASN A 580 13.28 23.79 2.42
C ASN A 580 13.13 24.60 3.72
N PHE A 581 13.98 24.33 4.74
CA PHE A 581 13.83 25.00 6.03
C PHE A 581 14.41 26.42 5.98
N THR A 582 13.59 27.40 6.39
CA THR A 582 13.93 28.81 6.45
C THR A 582 14.36 29.19 7.87
N THR A 583 15.63 29.48 8.08
CA THR A 583 16.21 29.78 9.40
C THR A 583 16.79 31.18 9.56
N ASP A 584 16.57 32.05 8.59
CA ASP A 584 17.15 33.40 8.47
C ASP A 584 16.57 34.47 9.42
N LYS A 585 15.62 34.08 10.29
CA LYS A 585 14.92 35.02 11.14
C LYS A 585 15.75 35.47 12.36
N PRO A 586 15.57 36.74 12.81
CA PRO A 586 16.24 37.26 13.99
C PRO A 586 15.88 36.45 15.25
N SER A 587 16.89 36.19 16.07
CA SER A 587 16.74 35.45 17.33
C SER A 587 16.16 34.05 17.22
N MET A 588 16.33 33.39 16.07
CA MET A 588 15.94 31.99 15.88
C MET A 588 16.62 31.10 16.95
N GLN A 589 15.90 30.12 17.46
CA GLN A 589 16.39 29.08 18.35
C GLN A 589 16.29 27.72 17.61
N LEU A 590 17.40 26.98 17.66
CA LEU A 590 17.55 25.67 17.02
C LEU A 590 18.00 24.64 18.06
N ASP A 591 17.54 24.83 19.33
CA ASP A 591 17.97 24.01 20.46
C ASP A 591 17.51 22.56 20.26
N GLY A 592 18.45 21.63 20.37
CA GLY A 592 18.21 20.22 20.27
C GLY A 592 17.58 19.77 18.95
N LEU A 593 17.66 20.57 17.87
CA LEU A 593 16.94 20.31 16.62
C LEU A 593 17.13 18.88 16.09
N PHE A 594 18.38 18.38 16.12
CA PHE A 594 18.75 17.03 15.69
C PHE A 594 19.31 16.17 16.85
N LYS A 595 19.10 16.58 18.10
CA LYS A 595 19.61 15.88 19.27
C LYS A 595 19.20 14.41 19.27
N GLY A 596 20.17 13.49 19.46
CA GLY A 596 19.88 12.06 19.55
C GLY A 596 19.51 11.38 18.23
N CYS A 597 19.71 12.02 17.07
CA CYS A 597 19.60 11.38 15.74
C CYS A 597 20.82 10.48 15.51
N SER A 598 20.88 9.37 16.23
CA SER A 598 22.11 8.56 16.34
C SER A 598 22.44 7.73 15.09
N SER A 599 21.49 7.54 14.15
CA SER A 599 21.71 6.82 12.90
C SER A 599 22.02 7.72 11.70
N LEU A 600 21.85 9.04 11.85
CA LEU A 600 22.08 10.01 10.77
C LEU A 600 23.58 10.11 10.47
N GLN A 601 23.99 9.80 9.24
CA GLN A 601 25.41 9.79 8.85
C GLN A 601 25.87 11.10 8.20
N THR A 602 25.01 11.71 7.42
CA THR A 602 25.24 12.97 6.71
C THR A 602 24.06 13.90 6.87
N LEU A 603 24.30 15.21 6.91
CA LEU A 603 23.25 16.20 7.00
C LEU A 603 23.59 17.42 6.14
N ASP A 604 22.69 17.80 5.22
CA ASP A 604 22.85 18.99 4.40
C ASP A 604 22.11 20.18 5.00
N LEU A 605 22.82 21.11 5.58
CA LEU A 605 22.34 22.38 6.12
C LEU A 605 22.80 23.57 5.27
N SER A 606 23.13 23.36 4.00
CA SER A 606 23.59 24.45 3.11
C SER A 606 22.54 25.54 2.88
N SER A 607 21.25 25.22 3.09
CA SER A 607 20.14 26.18 3.07
C SER A 607 20.01 27.00 4.34
N PHE A 608 20.62 26.58 5.46
CA PHE A 608 20.46 27.24 6.76
C PHE A 608 21.24 28.55 6.83
N SER A 609 20.53 29.61 7.20
CA SER A 609 21.11 30.92 7.54
C SER A 609 21.05 31.13 9.05
N THR A 610 22.17 30.95 9.72
CA THR A 610 22.23 30.96 11.18
C THR A 610 22.76 32.25 11.80
N GLY A 611 23.14 33.25 10.96
CA GLY A 611 23.67 34.53 11.42
C GLY A 611 22.74 35.33 12.34
N GLY A 612 21.44 35.04 12.34
CA GLY A 612 20.44 35.59 13.25
C GLY A 612 20.11 34.74 14.48
N ALA A 613 20.71 33.56 14.61
CA ALA A 613 20.37 32.63 15.69
C ALA A 613 20.78 33.14 17.06
N SER A 614 19.93 32.92 18.07
CA SER A 614 20.18 33.27 19.48
C SER A 614 20.57 32.04 20.31
N SER A 615 20.21 30.84 19.88
CA SER A 615 20.57 29.60 20.56
C SER A 615 20.66 28.42 19.60
N VAL A 616 21.64 27.56 19.77
CA VAL A 616 21.90 26.29 19.09
C VAL A 616 22.36 25.24 20.11
N THR A 617 21.88 25.37 21.35
CA THR A 617 22.24 24.49 22.47
C THR A 617 21.83 23.05 22.15
N ASP A 618 22.71 22.07 22.37
CA ASP A 618 22.51 20.65 22.13
C ASP A 618 22.08 20.30 20.66
N MET A 619 22.30 21.17 19.68
CA MET A 619 21.69 21.04 18.32
C MET A 619 21.97 19.68 17.68
N PHE A 620 23.16 19.11 17.88
CA PHE A 620 23.58 17.81 17.36
C PHE A 620 24.00 16.84 18.49
N ASP A 621 23.70 17.14 19.74
CA ASP A 621 24.10 16.29 20.87
C ASP A 621 23.62 14.87 20.71
N GLY A 622 24.52 13.87 20.74
CA GLY A 622 24.16 12.45 20.60
C GLY A 622 23.99 11.96 19.17
N CYS A 623 24.33 12.76 18.14
CA CYS A 623 24.37 12.30 16.75
C CYS A 623 25.62 11.44 16.51
N SER A 624 25.68 10.25 17.13
CA SER A 624 26.92 9.45 17.22
C SER A 624 27.39 8.87 15.87
N ALA A 625 26.46 8.62 14.90
CA ALA A 625 26.84 8.15 13.57
C ALA A 625 27.21 9.27 12.61
N LEU A 626 26.97 10.56 12.97
CA LEU A 626 27.12 11.69 12.07
C LEU A 626 28.58 11.92 11.73
N ARG A 627 28.90 11.87 10.43
CA ARG A 627 30.26 12.02 9.89
C ARG A 627 30.47 13.37 9.24
N THR A 628 29.46 13.85 8.50
CA THR A 628 29.59 15.09 7.72
C THR A 628 28.35 15.96 7.86
N ILE A 629 28.58 17.25 8.15
CA ILE A 629 27.54 18.28 8.09
C ILE A 629 27.94 19.26 6.99
N TYR A 630 27.15 19.29 5.92
CA TYR A 630 27.35 20.23 4.82
C TYR A 630 26.70 21.58 5.15
N VAL A 631 27.40 22.66 4.88
CA VAL A 631 26.95 24.04 5.13
C VAL A 631 27.29 24.97 3.97
N SER A 632 26.73 26.19 3.99
CA SER A 632 27.08 27.26 3.07
C SER A 632 27.76 28.41 3.87
N ASN A 633 28.09 29.49 3.19
CA ASN A 633 28.64 30.75 3.80
C ASN A 633 27.60 31.42 4.74
N LEU A 634 26.30 31.01 4.69
CA LEU A 634 25.26 31.55 5.54
C LEU A 634 25.19 30.90 6.91
N PHE A 635 25.89 29.77 7.10
CA PHE A 635 25.96 29.05 8.38
C PHE A 635 27.04 29.65 9.27
N THR A 636 26.69 30.74 9.94
CA THR A 636 27.60 31.52 10.77
C THR A 636 26.97 31.91 12.10
N PHE A 637 27.73 32.16 13.12
CA PHE A 637 27.23 32.54 14.45
C PHE A 637 27.83 33.87 14.91
N LYS A 638 26.96 34.71 15.49
CA LYS A 638 27.38 35.93 16.16
C LYS A 638 28.00 35.64 17.54
N ASN A 639 28.85 36.54 18.03
CA ASN A 639 29.34 36.47 19.41
C ASN A 639 28.15 36.50 20.38
N GLY A 640 28.15 35.57 21.35
CA GLY A 640 27.10 35.48 22.37
C GLY A 640 25.92 34.56 22.02
N VAL A 641 25.97 33.81 20.92
CA VAL A 641 25.01 32.72 20.68
C VAL A 641 25.15 31.66 21.79
N SER A 642 24.01 31.20 22.35
CA SER A 642 24.02 30.05 23.26
C SER A 642 24.26 28.76 22.47
N SER A 643 25.32 28.01 22.79
CA SER A 643 25.76 26.86 21.99
C SER A 643 26.34 25.71 22.82
N SER A 644 26.00 25.64 24.12
CA SER A 644 26.53 24.58 24.98
C SER A 644 26.16 23.20 24.43
N ASN A 645 27.14 22.29 24.43
CA ASN A 645 27.04 20.91 24.00
C ASN A 645 26.55 20.70 22.54
N MET A 646 26.67 21.69 21.66
CA MET A 646 26.21 21.63 20.28
C MET A 646 26.62 20.32 19.56
N PHE A 647 27.87 19.86 19.80
CA PHE A 647 28.43 18.65 19.20
C PHE A 647 28.76 17.55 20.22
N ARG A 648 28.20 17.59 21.44
CA ARG A 648 28.49 16.58 22.46
C ARG A 648 28.12 15.19 21.92
N ASN A 649 28.99 14.18 22.11
CA ASN A 649 28.77 12.80 21.68
C ASN A 649 28.61 12.60 20.14
N CYS A 650 29.21 13.50 19.32
CA CYS A 650 29.27 13.35 17.86
C CYS A 650 30.61 12.70 17.45
N GLU A 651 30.91 11.52 17.96
CA GLU A 651 32.24 10.90 17.95
C GLU A 651 32.83 10.63 16.57
N ASN A 652 31.98 10.50 15.54
CA ASN A 652 32.38 10.23 14.17
C ASN A 652 32.44 11.48 13.28
N LEU A 653 32.16 12.66 13.84
CA LEU A 653 32.07 13.90 13.07
C LEU A 653 33.45 14.36 12.60
N LYS A 654 33.56 14.65 11.31
CA LYS A 654 34.78 15.09 10.66
C LYS A 654 34.52 16.23 9.69
N GLY A 655 35.28 17.29 9.82
CA GLY A 655 35.35 18.41 8.90
C GLY A 655 36.79 18.73 8.54
N ALA A 656 37.24 20.00 8.76
CA ALA A 656 38.65 20.37 8.68
C ALA A 656 39.50 19.74 9.82
N ILE A 657 38.84 19.33 10.90
CA ILE A 657 39.44 18.56 12.01
C ILE A 657 38.52 17.39 12.38
N ASP A 658 39.09 16.34 12.96
CA ASP A 658 38.38 15.23 13.57
C ASP A 658 37.74 15.66 14.91
N PHE A 659 36.71 14.95 15.36
CA PHE A 659 36.00 15.24 16.59
C PHE A 659 36.94 15.20 17.83
N ILE A 660 36.86 16.23 18.67
CA ILE A 660 37.57 16.36 19.94
C ILE A 660 36.56 16.62 21.06
N PRO A 661 36.41 15.72 22.08
CA PRO A 661 35.34 15.80 23.07
C PRO A 661 35.24 17.12 23.86
N GLN A 662 36.37 17.87 24.00
CA GLN A 662 36.40 19.16 24.67
C GLN A 662 35.83 20.30 23.81
N TYR A 663 35.82 20.14 22.47
CA TYR A 663 35.47 21.15 21.49
C TYR A 663 34.01 20.95 21.02
N LYS A 664 33.04 21.34 21.81
CA LYS A 664 31.62 20.99 21.65
C LYS A 664 30.65 22.16 21.46
N ASP A 665 31.17 23.38 21.32
CA ASP A 665 30.36 24.60 21.13
C ASP A 665 30.40 25.13 19.68
N SER A 666 29.69 26.22 19.41
CA SER A 666 29.60 26.83 18.09
C SER A 666 30.91 27.40 17.55
N LYS A 667 31.93 27.52 18.35
CA LYS A 667 33.27 27.96 17.93
C LYS A 667 33.86 26.99 16.88
N TYR A 668 33.52 25.73 16.98
CA TYR A 668 33.97 24.68 16.07
C TYR A 668 32.97 24.39 14.94
N ALA A 669 31.86 25.14 14.86
CA ALA A 669 30.86 25.05 13.82
C ALA A 669 31.27 25.88 12.59
N ASN A 670 32.39 25.54 11.97
CA ASN A 670 32.88 26.15 10.75
C ASN A 670 33.63 25.12 9.88
N TYR A 671 33.80 25.42 8.60
CA TYR A 671 34.49 24.55 7.63
C TYR A 671 35.96 24.87 7.43
N VAL A 672 36.46 25.96 8.02
CA VAL A 672 37.88 26.38 7.88
C VAL A 672 38.80 25.62 8.83
N SER A 673 38.38 25.49 10.09
CA SER A 673 39.17 24.89 11.19
C SER A 673 38.29 24.13 12.19
N GLY A 674 37.08 23.76 11.81
CA GLY A 674 36.08 23.10 12.66
C GLY A 674 35.55 21.81 12.06
N TYR A 675 34.33 21.41 12.49
CA TYR A 675 33.72 20.11 12.19
C TYR A 675 32.84 20.11 10.94
N LEU A 676 32.65 21.25 10.30
CA LEU A 676 31.74 21.35 9.18
C LEU A 676 32.47 21.24 7.85
N THR A 677 31.71 20.89 6.81
CA THR A 677 32.17 20.81 5.43
C THR A 677 31.38 21.79 4.59
N LYS A 678 32.03 22.67 3.84
CA LYS A 678 31.34 23.58 2.93
C LYS A 678 30.82 22.80 1.73
N LYS A 679 29.52 22.92 1.41
CA LYS A 679 28.96 22.42 0.17
C LYS A 679 29.40 23.32 -0.96
N VAL A 680 30.24 22.81 -1.86
CA VAL A 680 30.81 23.56 -2.98
C VAL A 680 30.21 23.12 -4.32
N GLY A 681 29.43 22.03 -4.34
CA GLY A 681 28.83 21.58 -5.57
C GLY A 681 28.09 20.26 -5.45
N THR A 682 27.77 19.68 -6.61
CA THR A 682 27.15 18.35 -6.72
C THR A 682 27.77 17.55 -7.88
N ASN A 683 27.78 16.23 -7.72
CA ASN A 683 28.06 15.26 -8.78
C ASN A 683 26.82 14.35 -8.89
N GLY A 684 25.91 14.70 -9.81
CA GLY A 684 24.56 14.16 -9.82
C GLY A 684 23.82 14.53 -8.51
N ASN A 685 23.40 13.53 -7.75
CA ASN A 685 22.73 13.70 -6.45
C ASN A 685 23.72 13.74 -5.27
N GLU A 686 25.00 13.46 -5.51
CA GLU A 686 26.03 13.48 -4.47
C GLU A 686 26.54 14.89 -4.22
N ILE A 687 26.71 15.25 -2.94
CA ILE A 687 27.21 16.56 -2.55
C ILE A 687 28.74 16.56 -2.65
N ILE A 688 29.28 17.58 -3.29
CA ILE A 688 30.71 17.86 -3.26
C ILE A 688 30.96 18.81 -2.09
N GLY A 689 31.79 18.35 -1.13
CA GLY A 689 32.18 19.12 0.03
C GLY A 689 33.67 19.50 0.01
N ALA A 690 33.97 20.66 0.58
CA ALA A 690 35.34 21.12 0.75
C ALA A 690 35.56 21.68 2.16
N THR A 691 36.80 21.60 2.65
CA THR A 691 37.23 22.13 3.96
C THR A 691 38.52 22.93 3.84
N GLY A 692 38.78 23.72 4.86
CA GLY A 692 40.05 24.45 4.93
C GLY A 692 40.03 25.82 4.27
N SER A 693 41.25 26.45 4.23
CA SER A 693 41.51 27.70 3.52
C SER A 693 42.93 27.63 2.97
N PRO A 694 43.14 27.45 1.65
CA PRO A 694 42.12 27.39 0.60
C PRO A 694 41.19 26.19 0.76
N LEU A 695 39.99 26.28 0.18
CA LEU A 695 38.99 25.19 0.15
C LEU A 695 39.55 23.99 -0.62
N THR A 696 39.57 22.84 0.01
CA THR A 696 40.09 21.62 -0.58
C THR A 696 39.06 20.52 -0.53
N ILE A 697 38.79 19.90 -1.69
CA ILE A 697 37.97 18.68 -1.85
C ILE A 697 38.88 17.48 -1.58
N ASP A 698 38.49 16.58 -0.68
CA ASP A 698 39.33 15.44 -0.30
C ASP A 698 39.39 14.38 -1.40
N ALA A 699 38.21 13.97 -1.89
CA ALA A 699 38.08 13.02 -3.00
C ALA A 699 36.95 13.44 -3.97
N LEU A 700 37.22 13.34 -5.27
CA LEU A 700 36.27 13.68 -6.35
C LEU A 700 36.20 12.54 -7.40
N PRO A 701 35.50 11.43 -7.11
CA PRO A 701 35.29 10.41 -8.10
C PRO A 701 34.18 10.83 -9.08
N LEU A 702 34.47 10.85 -10.37
CA LEU A 702 33.55 11.25 -11.45
C LEU A 702 33.24 10.08 -12.37
N ASP A 703 32.05 10.07 -12.94
CA ASP A 703 31.61 9.11 -13.96
C ASP A 703 30.67 9.75 -14.99
N ASP A 704 30.42 9.07 -16.10
CA ASP A 704 29.62 9.55 -17.21
C ASP A 704 28.13 9.76 -16.92
N SER A 705 27.62 9.12 -15.89
CA SER A 705 26.19 9.09 -15.57
C SER A 705 25.74 10.33 -14.82
N LYS A 706 26.67 11.10 -14.24
CA LYS A 706 26.40 12.20 -13.31
C LYS A 706 26.81 13.56 -13.90
N ALA A 707 25.95 14.54 -13.72
CA ALA A 707 26.28 15.92 -14.06
C ALA A 707 27.04 16.59 -12.91
N TYR A 708 28.20 17.14 -13.23
CA TYR A 708 29.03 17.88 -12.30
C TYR A 708 28.63 19.36 -12.25
N LYS A 709 28.56 19.89 -11.06
CA LYS A 709 28.35 21.32 -10.84
C LYS A 709 29.13 21.77 -9.61
N LEU A 710 30.00 22.74 -9.76
CA LEU A 710 30.73 23.39 -8.69
C LEU A 710 30.32 24.87 -8.60
N SER A 711 30.24 25.44 -7.43
CA SER A 711 29.87 26.83 -7.19
C SER A 711 31.05 27.79 -7.11
N GLU A 712 32.24 27.25 -6.84
CA GLU A 712 33.49 27.97 -6.73
C GLU A 712 34.65 27.03 -6.97
N ASP A 713 35.79 27.55 -7.48
CA ASP A 713 36.97 26.75 -7.72
C ASP A 713 37.63 26.33 -6.39
N CYS A 714 38.11 25.08 -6.35
CA CYS A 714 38.68 24.47 -5.16
C CYS A 714 40.01 23.76 -5.47
N ASP A 715 40.78 23.53 -4.45
CA ASP A 715 41.85 22.53 -4.49
C ASP A 715 41.25 21.14 -4.40
N VAL A 716 41.91 20.13 -4.93
CA VAL A 716 41.49 18.73 -4.81
C VAL A 716 42.69 17.86 -4.44
N ASN A 717 42.54 16.99 -3.43
CA ASN A 717 43.57 16.07 -3.03
C ASN A 717 43.65 14.86 -3.97
N ASP A 718 42.50 14.27 -4.26
CA ASP A 718 42.40 13.13 -5.16
C ASP A 718 41.15 13.26 -6.03
N ALA A 719 41.31 13.19 -7.35
CA ALA A 719 40.21 13.11 -8.27
C ALA A 719 40.44 11.98 -9.29
N SER A 720 39.38 11.28 -9.63
CA SER A 720 39.44 10.19 -10.60
C SER A 720 38.22 10.21 -11.50
N TYR A 721 38.41 9.75 -12.70
CA TYR A 721 37.35 9.56 -13.67
C TYR A 721 37.50 8.21 -14.35
N GLU A 722 36.44 7.40 -14.34
CA GLU A 722 36.41 6.13 -15.04
C GLU A 722 35.24 6.10 -16.04
N ARG A 723 35.54 5.58 -17.23
CA ARG A 723 34.58 5.48 -18.32
C ARG A 723 34.72 4.21 -19.11
N GLN A 724 33.60 3.55 -19.38
CA GLN A 724 33.51 2.43 -20.32
C GLN A 724 33.52 2.95 -21.76
N VAL A 725 34.42 2.47 -22.59
CA VAL A 725 34.55 2.90 -23.99
C VAL A 725 34.73 1.72 -24.94
N LYS A 726 33.94 1.72 -26.02
CA LYS A 726 34.06 0.73 -27.11
C LYS A 726 35.07 1.17 -28.20
N SER A 727 35.15 2.48 -28.42
CA SER A 727 36.01 3.09 -29.46
C SER A 727 37.44 3.26 -28.98
N GLU A 728 38.40 3.34 -29.90
CA GLU A 728 39.81 3.63 -29.56
C GLU A 728 40.00 5.08 -29.14
N TRP A 729 39.28 5.99 -29.75
CA TRP A 729 39.34 7.40 -29.52
C TRP A 729 38.07 7.93 -28.81
N ALA A 730 38.25 8.94 -28.00
CA ALA A 730 37.16 9.66 -27.35
C ALA A 730 37.52 11.12 -27.07
N THR A 731 36.54 11.96 -26.81
CA THR A 731 36.75 13.30 -26.26
C THR A 731 36.55 13.28 -24.75
N LEU A 732 37.27 14.15 -24.05
CA LEU A 732 37.23 14.27 -22.62
C LEU A 732 37.37 15.74 -22.22
N CYS A 733 36.65 16.16 -21.18
CA CYS A 733 36.81 17.44 -20.53
C CYS A 733 36.55 17.20 -19.03
N LEU A 734 37.60 17.17 -18.24
CA LEU A 734 37.50 16.91 -16.80
C LEU A 734 37.61 18.21 -16.00
N PRO A 735 36.87 18.36 -14.91
CA PRO A 735 36.88 19.57 -14.12
C PRO A 735 38.10 19.70 -13.20
N TYR A 736 39.08 18.79 -13.27
CA TYR A 736 40.28 18.82 -12.47
C TYR A 736 41.57 18.77 -13.33
N THR A 737 42.68 19.25 -12.72
CA THR A 737 44.01 19.25 -13.38
C THR A 737 44.54 17.83 -13.54
N ILE A 738 45.06 17.51 -14.72
CA ILE A 738 45.56 16.18 -15.08
C ILE A 738 47.08 16.25 -15.33
N LEU A 739 47.82 15.30 -14.79
CA LEU A 739 49.22 15.07 -15.15
C LEU A 739 49.28 13.95 -16.22
N PRO A 740 49.51 14.25 -17.53
CA PRO A 740 49.49 13.25 -18.61
C PRO A 740 50.50 12.13 -18.44
N SER A 741 51.67 12.42 -17.82
CA SER A 741 52.74 11.46 -17.57
C SER A 741 52.45 10.49 -16.40
N SER A 742 51.38 10.67 -15.64
CA SER A 742 50.95 9.75 -14.55
C SER A 742 50.75 8.34 -15.06
N GLU A 743 51.42 7.36 -14.41
CA GLU A 743 51.27 5.92 -14.76
C GLU A 743 49.84 5.41 -14.48
N ALA A 744 49.10 6.03 -13.58
CA ALA A 744 47.72 5.70 -13.25
C ALA A 744 46.74 6.02 -14.40
N ASN A 745 47.09 6.92 -15.32
CA ASN A 745 46.28 7.20 -16.48
C ASN A 745 46.37 6.07 -17.51
N THR A 746 45.25 5.57 -17.96
CA THR A 746 45.16 4.45 -18.91
C THR A 746 44.91 4.87 -20.37
N CYS A 747 45.06 6.16 -20.66
CA CYS A 747 44.97 6.75 -22.00
C CYS A 747 46.11 7.73 -22.28
N TYR A 748 46.29 8.04 -23.59
CA TYR A 748 47.10 9.13 -24.09
C TYR A 748 46.24 10.38 -24.31
N PHE A 749 46.81 11.55 -24.12
CA PHE A 749 46.09 12.82 -24.24
C PHE A 749 46.58 13.60 -25.45
N TYR A 750 45.67 14.26 -26.13
CA TYR A 750 45.92 15.06 -27.32
C TYR A 750 45.16 16.38 -27.28
N THR A 751 45.77 17.45 -27.77
CA THR A 751 45.12 18.75 -27.99
C THR A 751 44.85 18.95 -29.49
N LEU A 752 43.86 19.78 -29.79
CA LEU A 752 43.47 20.12 -31.19
C LEU A 752 44.54 21.11 -31.73
N LYS A 753 45.17 20.74 -32.86
CA LYS A 753 46.10 21.60 -33.58
C LYS A 753 45.41 22.36 -34.72
N SER A 754 44.70 21.61 -35.55
CA SER A 754 43.97 22.23 -36.66
C SER A 754 42.79 21.33 -37.08
N VAL A 755 41.81 21.94 -37.78
CA VAL A 755 40.71 21.24 -38.44
C VAL A 755 40.77 21.60 -39.92
N GLY A 756 41.02 20.58 -40.74
CA GLY A 756 41.00 20.71 -42.21
C GLY A 756 39.66 20.30 -42.80
N THR A 757 39.56 20.31 -44.09
CA THR A 757 38.34 19.92 -44.82
C THR A 757 38.00 18.44 -44.71
N GLU A 758 39.00 17.56 -44.54
CA GLU A 758 38.84 16.11 -44.50
C GLU A 758 39.49 15.46 -43.23
N SER A 759 40.23 16.21 -42.42
CA SER A 759 40.95 15.68 -41.25
C SER A 759 41.08 16.69 -40.11
N VAL A 760 41.24 16.17 -38.92
CA VAL A 760 41.59 16.87 -37.69
C VAL A 760 43.00 16.51 -37.32
N GLU A 761 43.88 17.47 -37.12
CA GLU A 761 45.23 17.26 -36.62
C GLU A 761 45.27 17.43 -35.09
N LEU A 762 45.81 16.44 -34.41
CA LEU A 762 45.98 16.40 -32.96
C LEU A 762 47.47 16.33 -32.60
N VAL A 763 47.83 17.00 -31.53
CA VAL A 763 49.19 16.94 -30.93
C VAL A 763 49.12 16.20 -29.62
N ARG A 764 50.04 15.23 -29.42
CA ARG A 764 50.10 14.47 -28.18
C ARG A 764 50.69 15.34 -27.06
N VAL A 765 50.08 15.27 -25.89
CA VAL A 765 50.52 15.94 -24.67
C VAL A 765 51.26 14.90 -23.82
N GLU A 766 52.63 15.03 -23.75
CA GLU A 766 53.48 14.11 -22.99
C GLU A 766 54.03 14.74 -21.72
N GLU A 767 54.30 16.05 -21.75
CA GLU A 767 54.87 16.84 -20.66
C GLU A 767 53.94 17.96 -20.22
N GLY A 768 54.09 18.45 -18.99
CA GLY A 768 53.31 19.50 -18.39
C GLY A 768 52.02 19.00 -17.79
N VAL A 769 51.07 19.88 -17.57
CA VAL A 769 49.73 19.57 -17.02
C VAL A 769 48.64 20.00 -17.99
N ILE A 770 47.57 19.23 -18.01
CA ILE A 770 46.30 19.65 -18.65
C ILE A 770 45.51 20.37 -17.56
N GLU A 771 45.20 21.62 -17.85
CA GLU A 771 44.47 22.45 -16.90
C GLU A 771 43.05 21.92 -16.64
N ALA A 772 42.53 22.14 -15.44
CA ALA A 772 41.16 21.84 -15.09
C ALA A 772 40.19 22.51 -16.07
N GLY A 773 39.21 21.75 -16.54
CA GLY A 773 38.25 22.23 -17.54
C GLY A 773 38.75 22.31 -18.99
N GLN A 774 40.02 21.97 -19.25
CA GLN A 774 40.57 21.97 -20.63
C GLN A 774 40.07 20.77 -21.40
N PRO A 775 39.38 20.96 -22.53
CA PRO A 775 38.92 19.85 -23.37
C PRO A 775 40.08 19.20 -24.12
N VAL A 776 40.09 17.88 -24.18
CA VAL A 776 41.14 17.07 -24.85
C VAL A 776 40.52 15.91 -25.62
N VAL A 777 41.28 15.38 -26.58
CA VAL A 777 40.99 14.08 -27.19
C VAL A 777 41.88 13.02 -26.53
N VAL A 778 41.33 11.86 -26.30
CA VAL A 778 42.05 10.76 -25.65
C VAL A 778 42.05 9.51 -26.52
N ARG A 779 43.13 8.71 -26.42
CA ARG A 779 43.29 7.44 -27.09
C ARG A 779 43.67 6.36 -26.07
N LYS A 780 43.11 5.17 -26.20
CA LYS A 780 43.50 4.01 -25.35
C LYS A 780 44.96 3.70 -25.46
N LYS A 781 45.64 3.40 -24.33
CA LYS A 781 46.98 2.87 -24.36
C LYS A 781 47.06 1.44 -24.90
N ASN A 782 45.97 0.65 -24.71
CA ASN A 782 45.85 -0.70 -25.21
C ASN A 782 44.48 -0.89 -25.88
N ALA A 783 44.44 -1.46 -27.07
CA ALA A 783 43.21 -1.71 -27.82
C ALA A 783 42.24 -2.67 -27.13
N GLU A 784 42.71 -3.56 -26.25
CA GLU A 784 41.89 -4.49 -25.48
C GLU A 784 41.20 -3.86 -24.25
N GLN A 785 41.58 -2.65 -23.85
CA GLN A 785 40.96 -1.96 -22.74
C GLN A 785 39.49 -1.68 -23.03
N THR A 786 38.65 -1.92 -22.03
CA THR A 786 37.23 -1.62 -22.07
C THR A 786 36.87 -0.30 -21.43
N SER A 787 37.81 0.31 -20.65
CA SER A 787 37.60 1.56 -19.96
C SER A 787 38.82 2.48 -20.01
N PHE A 788 38.59 3.77 -19.82
CA PHE A 788 39.62 4.74 -19.45
C PHE A 788 39.57 4.99 -17.94
N CYS A 789 40.74 5.17 -17.34
CA CYS A 789 40.90 5.76 -16.01
C CYS A 789 41.82 6.97 -16.15
N VAL A 790 41.42 8.11 -15.59
CA VAL A 790 42.17 9.34 -15.57
C VAL A 790 42.18 9.87 -14.13
N VAL A 791 43.34 10.21 -13.61
CA VAL A 791 43.51 10.72 -12.24
C VAL A 791 43.98 12.16 -12.25
N SER A 792 43.70 12.89 -11.17
CA SER A 792 44.24 14.22 -10.97
C SER A 792 45.76 14.17 -10.75
N GLY A 793 46.44 15.30 -11.03
CA GLY A 793 47.84 15.43 -10.80
C GLY A 793 48.38 16.80 -11.16
N THR A 794 49.53 17.14 -10.59
CA THR A 794 50.27 18.39 -10.78
C THR A 794 51.72 18.09 -11.10
N ALA A 795 52.40 19.08 -11.68
CA ALA A 795 53.82 18.95 -12.01
C ALA A 795 54.72 18.98 -10.74
N SER A 796 54.25 19.53 -9.64
CA SER A 796 54.97 19.64 -8.37
C SER A 796 54.28 18.91 -7.24
N PRO A 797 54.95 18.14 -6.39
CA PRO A 797 54.37 17.47 -5.25
C PRO A 797 53.78 18.44 -4.18
N ASP A 798 54.26 19.67 -4.17
CA ASP A 798 53.81 20.71 -3.24
C ASP A 798 52.55 21.46 -3.71
N GLU A 799 52.11 21.25 -4.94
CA GLU A 799 50.91 21.84 -5.51
C GLU A 799 49.74 20.86 -5.48
N LYS A 800 48.57 21.38 -5.17
CA LYS A 800 47.34 20.59 -5.27
C LYS A 800 46.71 20.75 -6.65
N ALA A 801 46.11 19.68 -7.15
CA ALA A 801 45.29 19.74 -8.35
C ALA A 801 44.12 20.71 -8.10
N LYS A 802 43.68 21.39 -9.15
CA LYS A 802 42.54 22.35 -9.09
C LYS A 802 41.29 21.70 -9.64
N ALA A 803 40.13 21.98 -9.05
CA ALA A 803 38.81 21.70 -9.60
C ALA A 803 38.10 23.00 -9.92
N VAL A 804 37.48 23.09 -11.09
CA VAL A 804 36.88 24.32 -11.62
C VAL A 804 35.39 24.21 -11.83
N THR A 805 34.71 25.35 -11.81
CA THR A 805 33.26 25.52 -11.96
C THR A 805 32.76 25.26 -13.36
N GLU A 806 33.55 25.65 -14.38
CA GLU A 806 33.14 25.61 -15.80
C GLU A 806 34.28 25.08 -16.69
N PRO A 807 33.93 24.43 -17.83
CA PRO A 807 34.92 24.03 -18.81
C PRO A 807 35.54 25.23 -19.52
N LYS A 808 36.81 25.14 -19.82
CA LYS A 808 37.52 26.13 -20.63
C LYS A 808 37.22 25.91 -22.10
N THR A 809 37.01 26.97 -22.86
CA THR A 809 37.01 26.92 -24.33
C THR A 809 38.43 26.81 -24.85
N GLY A 810 38.76 25.70 -25.53
CA GLY A 810 40.12 25.53 -26.09
C GLY A 810 40.38 26.54 -27.22
N GLU A 811 41.19 27.50 -26.98
CA GLU A 811 41.89 28.29 -28.01
C GLU A 811 43.24 27.61 -28.35
N ASN A 812 43.63 27.65 -29.63
CA ASN A 812 44.95 27.22 -30.05
C ASN A 812 46.01 27.94 -29.22
N GLY A 813 46.52 27.31 -28.17
CA GLY A 813 47.79 27.61 -27.56
C GLY A 813 48.02 28.92 -26.86
N GLN A 814 47.01 29.69 -26.39
CA GLN A 814 47.19 30.84 -25.52
C GLN A 814 46.12 30.96 -24.46
N GLN A 815 46.55 31.19 -23.23
CA GLN A 815 45.76 31.46 -22.04
C GLN A 815 44.91 32.71 -22.17
N ASN A 816 43.63 32.66 -21.85
CA ASN A 816 42.93 33.82 -21.29
C ASN A 816 42.00 33.37 -20.19
N ALA A 817 42.30 33.79 -18.98
CA ALA A 817 41.39 33.78 -17.86
C ALA A 817 40.37 34.92 -18.07
N ALA A 818 39.10 34.63 -18.04
CA ALA A 818 38.08 35.66 -17.89
C ALA A 818 37.21 35.29 -16.70
N SER A 819 37.44 36.00 -15.59
CA SER A 819 36.49 36.20 -14.51
C SER A 819 35.30 37.00 -15.07
N GLY A 820 34.09 36.39 -14.98
CA GLY A 820 32.89 37.08 -15.35
C GLY A 820 32.47 38.13 -14.36
N GLU A 821 32.56 39.39 -14.72
CA GLU A 821 31.68 40.42 -14.21
C GLU A 821 30.86 40.97 -15.38
N GLN A 822 29.56 40.93 -15.23
CA GLN A 822 28.61 41.61 -16.14
C GLN A 822 28.85 43.13 -16.08
N ASN A 823 29.37 43.70 -17.17
CA ASN A 823 29.10 45.09 -17.49
C ASN A 823 28.87 45.19 -19.00
N ALA A 824 27.61 45.35 -19.34
CA ALA A 824 27.19 45.83 -20.67
C ALA A 824 27.64 47.28 -20.80
N GLU A 825 28.59 47.49 -21.71
CA GLU A 825 28.75 48.69 -22.55
C GLU A 825 30.19 48.78 -23.05
N SER A 826 30.42 48.32 -24.24
CA SER A 826 31.24 48.82 -25.29
C SER A 826 31.62 47.70 -26.25
N GLY A 827 31.15 47.83 -27.47
CA GLY A 827 31.44 46.87 -28.52
C GLY A 827 32.90 46.91 -28.91
N GLU A 828 33.57 45.82 -28.71
CA GLU A 828 34.64 45.29 -29.53
C GLU A 828 34.56 43.78 -29.47
N GLN A 829 33.99 43.16 -30.52
CA GLN A 829 34.01 41.73 -30.73
C GLN A 829 35.45 41.29 -30.99
N ASN A 830 36.14 40.72 -30.03
CA ASN A 830 37.32 39.92 -30.27
C ASN A 830 36.84 38.57 -30.85
N THR A 831 36.65 38.52 -32.14
CA THR A 831 36.41 37.27 -32.87
C THR A 831 37.74 36.55 -33.01
N ALA A 832 38.07 35.66 -32.12
CA ALA A 832 39.09 34.66 -32.36
C ALA A 832 38.53 33.71 -33.48
N SER A 833 39.06 33.83 -34.68
CA SER A 833 38.64 33.05 -35.84
C SER A 833 39.35 31.72 -35.83
N GLY A 834 38.62 30.61 -35.71
CA GLY A 834 39.10 29.24 -35.90
C GLY A 834 38.21 28.20 -35.24
N PRO A 835 38.23 26.94 -35.66
CA PRO A 835 37.47 25.86 -35.04
C PRO A 835 38.01 25.56 -33.65
N ARG A 836 37.08 25.34 -32.70
CA ARG A 836 37.41 25.18 -31.29
C ARG A 836 36.94 23.81 -30.77
N LEU A 837 37.73 23.24 -29.85
CA LEU A 837 37.29 22.11 -29.02
C LEU A 837 36.62 22.66 -27.79
N ILE A 838 35.33 22.33 -27.60
CA ILE A 838 34.49 22.83 -26.49
C ILE A 838 34.15 21.65 -25.56
N GLY A 839 34.40 21.83 -24.27
CA GLY A 839 34.08 20.86 -23.27
C GLY A 839 32.72 21.08 -22.58
N THR A 840 32.20 20.04 -21.94
CA THR A 840 31.00 20.12 -21.10
C THR A 840 31.13 19.27 -19.87
N PHE A 841 30.64 19.76 -18.72
CA PHE A 841 30.53 19.02 -17.45
C PHE A 841 29.13 18.44 -17.22
N ALA A 842 28.17 18.79 -18.04
CA ALA A 842 26.81 18.26 -18.02
C ALA A 842 26.42 17.66 -19.38
N PRO A 843 25.46 16.75 -19.44
CA PRO A 843 24.93 16.30 -20.71
C PRO A 843 24.31 17.46 -21.50
N ILE A 844 24.68 17.59 -22.79
CA ILE A 844 24.12 18.64 -23.67
C ILE A 844 23.65 18.03 -24.99
N GLU A 845 22.75 18.75 -25.67
CA GLU A 845 22.34 18.48 -27.03
C GLU A 845 23.15 19.38 -27.99
N LEU A 846 23.81 18.74 -28.95
CA LEU A 846 24.68 19.44 -29.89
C LEU A 846 23.88 20.12 -31.00
N LYS A 847 24.38 21.26 -31.48
CA LYS A 847 23.87 21.92 -32.67
C LYS A 847 24.28 21.17 -33.94
N ASP A 848 23.53 21.35 -35.01
CA ASP A 848 23.71 20.63 -36.30
C ASP A 848 25.05 20.87 -36.96
N ASP A 849 25.74 21.94 -36.66
CA ASP A 849 27.05 22.33 -37.23
C ASP A 849 28.27 21.81 -36.43
N CYS A 850 28.03 21.15 -35.31
CA CYS A 850 29.09 20.65 -34.45
C CYS A 850 29.59 19.26 -34.86
N TYR A 851 30.85 18.91 -34.55
CA TYR A 851 31.42 17.58 -34.75
C TYR A 851 31.63 16.87 -33.40
N PHE A 852 31.32 15.60 -33.34
CA PHE A 852 31.57 14.72 -32.21
C PHE A 852 32.22 13.41 -32.64
N ILE A 853 32.91 12.69 -31.75
CA ILE A 853 33.52 11.40 -32.07
C ILE A 853 32.46 10.29 -32.02
N ALA A 854 32.32 9.60 -33.17
CA ALA A 854 31.57 8.36 -33.26
C ALA A 854 32.32 7.43 -34.22
N LYS A 855 32.52 6.15 -33.80
CA LYS A 855 33.24 5.12 -34.57
C LYS A 855 34.65 5.59 -35.00
N ASP A 856 35.38 6.15 -34.06
CA ASP A 856 36.74 6.66 -34.18
C ASP A 856 36.93 7.77 -35.23
N GLN A 857 35.91 8.56 -35.49
CA GLN A 857 35.94 9.70 -36.42
C GLN A 857 35.13 10.87 -35.82
N PHE A 858 35.53 12.09 -36.16
CA PHE A 858 34.66 13.26 -35.91
C PHE A 858 33.55 13.28 -36.95
N ARG A 859 32.32 13.29 -36.54
CA ARG A 859 31.13 13.29 -37.39
C ARG A 859 30.32 14.56 -37.19
N LEU A 860 29.82 15.14 -38.25
CA LEU A 860 28.96 16.31 -38.24
C LEU A 860 27.58 15.88 -37.78
N VAL A 861 26.98 16.63 -36.83
CA VAL A 861 25.70 16.30 -36.20
C VAL A 861 24.58 16.21 -37.25
N ARG A 862 24.42 17.21 -38.13
CA ARG A 862 23.36 17.21 -39.16
C ARG A 862 23.34 16.02 -40.09
N ASP A 863 24.50 15.37 -40.30
CA ASP A 863 24.67 14.22 -41.22
C ASP A 863 24.63 12.88 -40.49
N TYR A 864 24.61 12.89 -39.16
CA TYR A 864 24.53 11.69 -38.36
C TYR A 864 23.05 11.34 -38.02
N LYS A 865 22.45 10.48 -38.85
CA LYS A 865 21.05 10.03 -38.71
C LYS A 865 20.92 8.65 -38.12
N PRO A 866 20.85 8.49 -36.77
CA PRO A 866 20.24 7.31 -36.18
C PRO A 866 18.86 7.55 -35.57
N ALA A 867 18.38 8.78 -35.39
CA ALA A 867 17.05 9.01 -34.85
C ALA A 867 16.54 10.47 -35.04
N ALA A 868 15.22 10.64 -35.02
CA ALA A 868 14.50 11.91 -35.08
C ALA A 868 14.65 12.80 -33.81
N LYS A 869 15.63 12.53 -32.96
CA LYS A 869 15.99 13.32 -31.76
C LYS A 869 17.45 13.74 -31.92
N GLY A 870 17.77 15.00 -31.61
CA GLY A 870 19.12 15.59 -31.73
C GLY A 870 20.23 14.76 -31.07
N VAL A 871 21.47 14.95 -31.45
CA VAL A 871 22.64 14.25 -30.91
C VAL A 871 22.94 14.81 -29.52
N LYS A 872 22.86 13.95 -28.48
CA LYS A 872 23.24 14.29 -27.10
C LYS A 872 24.59 13.70 -26.79
N ILE A 873 25.47 14.47 -26.19
CA ILE A 873 26.70 14.00 -25.57
C ILE A 873 26.56 14.00 -24.06
N ALA A 874 27.17 13.02 -23.40
CA ALA A 874 27.17 12.90 -21.93
C ALA A 874 28.07 13.97 -21.31
N ALA A 875 28.01 14.06 -19.98
CA ALA A 875 28.95 14.86 -19.19
C ALA A 875 30.41 14.51 -19.50
N TYR A 876 31.33 15.41 -19.19
CA TYR A 876 32.79 15.23 -19.36
C TYR A 876 33.26 14.93 -20.78
N ARG A 877 32.55 15.44 -21.79
CA ARG A 877 32.87 15.32 -23.20
C ARG A 877 33.37 16.62 -23.77
N ALA A 878 33.91 16.53 -25.01
CA ALA A 878 34.16 17.69 -25.82
C ALA A 878 33.66 17.44 -27.26
N TYR A 879 33.41 18.52 -27.98
CA TYR A 879 32.99 18.54 -29.37
C TYR A 879 33.69 19.67 -30.11
N ILE A 880 33.82 19.57 -31.40
CA ILE A 880 34.38 20.63 -32.24
C ILE A 880 33.23 21.51 -32.70
N GLN A 881 33.32 22.80 -32.43
CA GLN A 881 32.51 23.83 -33.07
C GLN A 881 33.35 24.47 -34.21
N PRO A 882 32.94 24.33 -35.47
CA PRO A 882 33.65 24.97 -36.57
C PRO A 882 33.51 26.51 -36.53
N ASP A 883 34.40 27.19 -37.22
CA ASP A 883 34.31 28.66 -37.43
C ASP A 883 33.08 29.00 -38.27
N ALA A 884 32.43 30.12 -37.98
CA ALA A 884 31.26 30.62 -38.70
C ALA A 884 31.50 30.91 -40.21
N THR A 885 32.77 30.86 -40.63
CA THR A 885 33.18 31.07 -42.03
C THR A 885 33.36 29.78 -42.85
N GLN A 886 33.23 28.61 -42.27
CA GLN A 886 33.31 27.31 -42.96
C GLN A 886 31.91 26.79 -43.36
N GLU A 887 31.34 27.33 -44.41
CA GLU A 887 30.20 26.72 -45.10
C GLU A 887 30.69 25.51 -45.93
N GLY A 888 30.29 24.30 -45.59
CA GLY A 888 30.49 23.11 -46.44
C GLY A 888 31.47 22.06 -45.88
N GLY A 889 31.62 21.93 -44.58
CA GLY A 889 32.48 20.88 -43.98
C GLY A 889 32.07 19.45 -44.38
N SER A 890 33.05 18.55 -44.49
CA SER A 890 32.82 17.12 -44.77
C SER A 890 31.94 16.47 -43.70
N ALA A 891 31.04 15.56 -44.09
CA ALA A 891 30.19 14.79 -43.17
C ALA A 891 30.96 14.01 -42.08
N GLN A 892 32.22 13.77 -42.30
CA GLN A 892 33.15 13.12 -41.38
C GLN A 892 34.58 13.57 -41.62
N LEU A 893 35.34 13.73 -40.51
CA LEU A 893 36.76 14.09 -40.53
C LEU A 893 37.57 12.93 -39.98
N THR A 894 38.71 12.63 -40.64
CA THR A 894 39.68 11.65 -40.17
C THR A 894 40.59 12.24 -39.14
N ILE A 895 41.04 11.46 -38.17
CA ILE A 895 41.97 11.87 -37.12
C ILE A 895 43.42 11.68 -37.63
N GLY A 896 44.16 12.77 -37.83
CA GLY A 896 45.59 12.79 -38.02
C GLY A 896 46.28 13.09 -36.71
N VAL A 897 47.34 12.37 -36.38
CA VAL A 897 48.14 12.60 -35.16
C VAL A 897 49.54 13.07 -35.57
N ASP A 898 49.92 14.21 -35.08
CA ASP A 898 51.31 14.68 -35.04
C ASP A 898 51.98 14.11 -33.80
N GLU A 899 52.58 12.93 -33.92
CA GLU A 899 53.42 12.33 -32.85
C GLU A 899 54.79 12.95 -32.93
N GLY A 900 54.94 14.15 -32.38
CA GLY A 900 56.20 14.90 -32.37
C GLY A 900 57.43 13.98 -32.35
N THR A 901 58.09 13.86 -33.56
CA THR A 901 59.41 13.19 -33.81
C THR A 901 59.58 11.71 -33.38
N ASN A 902 58.59 10.84 -33.57
CA ASN A 902 58.89 9.45 -33.92
C ASN A 902 58.32 9.19 -35.29
N GLN A 903 58.92 9.74 -36.30
CA GLN A 903 58.82 9.27 -37.68
C GLN A 903 59.24 7.79 -37.67
N VAL A 904 58.29 6.87 -37.88
CA VAL A 904 58.62 5.65 -38.56
C VAL A 904 59.17 6.13 -39.87
N ASP A 905 60.53 6.06 -40.04
CA ASP A 905 61.14 6.60 -41.20
C ASP A 905 60.57 5.97 -42.48
N ALA A 906 60.56 6.66 -43.56
CA ALA A 906 60.02 6.19 -44.83
C ALA A 906 60.70 4.87 -45.28
N ALA A 907 61.89 4.55 -44.79
CA ALA A 907 62.60 3.31 -45.03
C ALA A 907 61.93 2.11 -44.30
N THR A 908 61.53 2.23 -43.02
CA THR A 908 60.76 1.17 -42.26
C THR A 908 59.38 0.93 -42.88
N LEU A 909 58.73 1.94 -43.41
CA LEU A 909 57.46 1.80 -44.10
C LEU A 909 57.64 1.11 -45.43
N VAL A 910 58.72 1.40 -46.17
CA VAL A 910 59.08 0.77 -47.48
C VAL A 910 59.46 -0.67 -47.26
N ASP A 911 60.21 -1.03 -46.23
CA ASP A 911 60.56 -2.41 -45.90
C ASP A 911 59.36 -3.25 -45.53
N LEU A 912 58.37 -2.68 -44.75
CA LEU A 912 57.11 -3.34 -44.41
C LEU A 912 56.18 -3.52 -45.61
N LEU A 913 56.21 -2.61 -46.59
CA LEU A 913 55.40 -2.65 -47.79
C LEU A 913 56.02 -3.59 -48.85
N ASN A 914 57.32 -3.88 -48.78
CA ASN A 914 58.05 -4.81 -49.64
C ASN A 914 58.03 -6.25 -49.11
N ASP A 915 57.42 -6.53 -48.01
CA ASP A 915 57.27 -7.87 -47.45
C ASP A 915 56.35 -8.69 -48.34
N THR A 916 56.85 -9.80 -48.84
CA THR A 916 56.16 -10.71 -49.78
C THR A 916 54.94 -11.42 -49.16
N GLU A 917 54.75 -11.29 -47.83
CA GLU A 917 53.59 -11.83 -47.11
C GLU A 917 52.58 -10.77 -46.73
N ALA A 918 52.68 -9.51 -47.19
CA ALA A 918 51.75 -8.49 -46.91
C ALA A 918 50.40 -8.71 -47.63
N GLU A 919 49.32 -8.74 -46.87
CA GLU A 919 47.95 -8.80 -47.36
C GLU A 919 47.28 -7.43 -47.24
N TYR A 920 46.60 -7.00 -48.34
CA TYR A 920 45.94 -5.70 -48.38
C TYR A 920 44.43 -5.86 -48.38
N TYR A 921 43.76 -5.02 -47.60
CA TYR A 921 42.30 -5.00 -47.44
C TYR A 921 41.75 -3.58 -47.54
N ASP A 922 40.56 -3.44 -48.12
CA ASP A 922 39.85 -2.17 -48.05
C ASP A 922 39.24 -1.95 -46.63
N VAL A 923 38.69 -0.78 -46.39
CA VAL A 923 38.08 -0.41 -45.08
C VAL A 923 36.84 -1.23 -44.72
N GLN A 924 36.32 -2.04 -45.65
CA GLN A 924 35.22 -2.97 -45.44
C GLN A 924 35.70 -4.39 -45.14
N GLY A 925 37.05 -4.60 -45.08
CA GLY A 925 37.66 -5.89 -44.79
C GLY A 925 37.77 -6.81 -46.03
N ARG A 926 37.57 -6.31 -47.26
CA ARG A 926 37.72 -7.07 -48.51
C ARG A 926 39.17 -7.06 -48.94
N ARG A 927 39.74 -8.21 -49.26
CA ARG A 927 41.10 -8.31 -49.75
C ARG A 927 41.23 -7.63 -51.12
N ILE A 928 42.25 -6.79 -51.29
CA ILE A 928 42.55 -6.04 -52.50
C ILE A 928 43.94 -6.41 -52.97
N PRO A 929 44.21 -6.41 -54.32
CA PRO A 929 45.49 -6.91 -54.87
C PRO A 929 46.64 -5.92 -54.64
N GLN A 930 46.36 -4.68 -54.38
CA GLN A 930 47.33 -3.61 -54.14
C GLN A 930 46.68 -2.45 -53.35
N LEU A 931 47.52 -1.62 -52.75
CA LEU A 931 47.04 -0.43 -52.03
C LEU A 931 46.25 0.47 -52.95
N GLN A 932 45.09 0.89 -52.52
CA GLN A 932 44.21 1.84 -53.21
C GLN A 932 44.32 3.22 -52.58
N ARG A 933 43.91 4.22 -53.31
CA ARG A 933 43.83 5.60 -52.79
C ARG A 933 42.89 5.67 -51.61
N GLY A 934 43.34 6.27 -50.52
CA GLY A 934 42.60 6.38 -49.24
C GLY A 934 43.17 5.43 -48.19
N ILE A 935 42.33 5.05 -47.21
CA ILE A 935 42.74 4.16 -46.14
C ILE A 935 42.69 2.71 -46.59
N ASN A 936 43.78 2.01 -46.40
CA ASN A 936 43.91 0.57 -46.58
C ASN A 936 44.34 -0.10 -45.28
N ILE A 937 43.97 -1.37 -45.14
CA ILE A 937 44.40 -2.20 -44.03
C ILE A 937 45.49 -3.13 -44.59
N VAL A 938 46.66 -3.09 -44.04
CA VAL A 938 47.80 -3.94 -44.40
C VAL A 938 48.03 -4.93 -43.26
N LYS A 939 48.03 -6.20 -43.56
CA LYS A 939 48.32 -7.26 -42.63
C LYS A 939 49.61 -7.95 -43.01
N VAL A 940 50.56 -8.00 -42.09
CA VAL A 940 51.85 -8.71 -42.25
C VAL A 940 52.00 -9.64 -41.04
N GLY A 941 51.87 -10.91 -41.22
CA GLY A 941 51.85 -11.90 -40.16
C GLY A 941 50.72 -11.66 -39.15
N SER A 942 51.03 -11.46 -37.87
CA SER A 942 50.06 -11.13 -36.79
C SER A 942 49.79 -9.64 -36.61
N LYS A 943 50.52 -8.77 -37.33
CA LYS A 943 50.36 -7.32 -37.25
C LYS A 943 49.40 -6.80 -38.30
N VAL A 944 48.44 -6.00 -37.89
CA VAL A 944 47.48 -5.32 -38.77
C VAL A 944 47.68 -3.82 -38.65
N MET A 945 47.92 -3.15 -39.73
CA MET A 945 48.21 -1.73 -39.81
C MET A 945 47.20 -1.02 -40.73
N LYS A 946 46.88 0.19 -40.44
CA LYS A 946 46.06 1.05 -41.29
C LYS A 946 46.98 2.03 -42.03
N VAL A 947 47.04 1.92 -43.32
CA VAL A 947 47.93 2.71 -44.18
C VAL A 947 47.09 3.67 -45.01
N PHE A 948 47.40 4.93 -44.98
CA PHE A 948 46.78 5.96 -45.82
C PHE A 948 47.68 6.21 -47.05
N CYS A 949 47.15 5.98 -48.23
CA CYS A 949 47.80 6.30 -49.48
C CYS A 949 47.30 7.64 -50.00
N PRO A 950 48.07 8.71 -49.88
CA PRO A 950 47.75 9.99 -50.54
C PRO A 950 47.88 9.92 -52.05
N ARG A 951 47.48 10.96 -52.73
CA ARG A 951 47.52 11.09 -54.22
C ARG A 951 48.88 10.77 -54.86
#